data_34eccd405da9e11f5ef143425ff84b59
#
_entry.id   34eccd405da9e11f5ef143425ff84b59
#
_cell.length_a   1.000
_cell.length_b   1.000
_cell.length_c   1.000
_cell.angle_alpha   90.00
_cell.angle_beta   90.00
_cell.angle_gamma   90.00
#
_symmetry.space_group_name_H-M   'P 1'
#
loop_
_entity.id
_entity.type
_entity.pdbx_description
1 polymer ?
#
loop_
_entity_poly.entity_id
_entity_poly.type
_entity_poly.pdbx_seq_one_letter_code
_entity_poly.pdbx_strand_id
1 'polypeptide(L)'
;MDTWLIILITLVVVGSGIYYMSLLSDKWGRRLWKKKMVLTCLLLFLAGAGLFACFSGLLDQKEFRDTVWYLALFMMGAGGLLLLRLVLMRKKTDEEEEAPKEREERELILPKRPATRKDLLLLLLLTIVYGILVFWRLGSSKVPITFQELEAKGQEDELVLDLGEETEVAQISIYLGHMTDRVVSVSWYDEEQGKWIPLEEEITMESIYNWNVVPVHQKLRYLGVVSRNGSAVYHEIIIEDEEGKRLLPQNRDVYPNLFDEQELYPEELTYYYCTMFDEVHYAGSAYEFLKGMPMHEQTHPPMGKYLIALGEILFGVTPLGWRFVCALLGVLLVPVFYWFLQLLTENAQVSLVGSALFCMDFMHLTLSRIATLDSLVAFFILLMAALFLKLLKMAAEEISCGRKGPSAKVLCLMLLDGAAVGMAVSTKWTGFYAMLGMALCFFGAVGVWCCRAKRKGTSCRYSILLLAEGIGVYSVIPFVIYLLSFVPVMKALGEKNLFQVMWKVSVFMLDFHSGITFEHPYACAWYTWVLDRIPLVDAAAICADGKVSLVATFGNPIIWWGGLGAFFYLLVRTIRKRDRVGGALCFCYLTMLAPWLFVTRTVFIYQYYVSSIFLCGIAAYVLCLLSVKWKRLLPLSLDITFFVFIIFFPILSGWPVSVYHVGVYLQWLRTWKFV
;
A
#
# COMPACT_ATOMS: atom_id res chain seq x y z
N MET A 1 12.56 0.44 -28.44
CA MET A 1 13.40 0.10 -27.26
C MET A 1 12.63 -0.71 -26.23
N ASP A 2 11.34 -0.44 -26.07
CA ASP A 2 10.54 -0.97 -24.97
C ASP A 2 10.09 -2.44 -25.12
N THR A 3 9.91 -2.91 -26.36
CA THR A 3 9.57 -4.31 -26.63
C THR A 3 10.70 -5.27 -26.22
N TRP A 4 11.94 -4.87 -26.43
CA TRP A 4 13.12 -5.64 -26.04
C TRP A 4 13.34 -5.67 -24.53
N LEU A 5 13.03 -4.57 -23.84
CA LEU A 5 13.12 -4.50 -22.37
C LEU A 5 12.04 -5.38 -21.71
N ILE A 6 10.82 -5.37 -22.25
CA ILE A 6 9.73 -6.26 -21.79
C ILE A 6 10.11 -7.72 -22.03
N ILE A 7 10.66 -8.03 -23.20
CA ILE A 7 11.16 -9.37 -23.50
C ILE A 7 12.30 -9.76 -22.54
N LEU A 8 13.23 -8.86 -22.27
CA LEU A 8 14.34 -9.10 -21.35
C LEU A 8 13.86 -9.32 -19.91
N ILE A 9 12.95 -8.47 -19.42
CA ILE A 9 12.34 -8.59 -18.08
C ILE A 9 11.51 -9.88 -18.00
N THR A 10 10.70 -10.15 -19.01
CA THR A 10 9.93 -11.41 -19.09
C THR A 10 10.87 -12.62 -19.11
N LEU A 11 11.96 -12.55 -19.86
CA LEU A 11 12.98 -13.59 -19.90
C LEU A 11 13.69 -13.78 -18.55
N VAL A 12 13.96 -12.70 -17.81
CA VAL A 12 14.60 -12.75 -16.48
C VAL A 12 13.64 -13.32 -15.43
N VAL A 13 12.39 -12.84 -15.40
CA VAL A 13 11.36 -13.31 -14.44
C VAL A 13 11.00 -14.76 -14.71
N VAL A 14 10.79 -15.10 -15.95
CA VAL A 14 10.48 -16.44 -16.41
C VAL A 14 11.69 -17.36 -16.29
N GLY A 15 12.88 -16.87 -16.64
CA GLY A 15 14.13 -17.59 -16.47
C GLY A 15 14.41 -17.97 -15.03
N SER A 16 14.16 -17.04 -14.09
CA SER A 16 14.27 -17.34 -12.67
C SER A 16 13.25 -18.40 -12.23
N GLY A 17 11.97 -18.27 -12.60
CA GLY A 17 10.95 -19.26 -12.26
C GLY A 17 11.26 -20.66 -12.78
N ILE A 18 11.74 -20.76 -14.02
CA ILE A 18 12.07 -22.05 -14.67
C ILE A 18 13.41 -22.60 -14.21
N TYR A 19 14.39 -21.74 -13.99
CA TYR A 19 15.63 -22.14 -13.34
C TYR A 19 15.35 -22.76 -11.97
N TYR A 20 14.44 -22.17 -11.20
CA TYR A 20 13.98 -22.72 -9.94
C TYR A 20 13.22 -24.07 -10.12
N MET A 21 12.34 -24.16 -11.10
CA MET A 21 11.64 -25.41 -11.43
C MET A 21 12.60 -26.51 -11.88
N SER A 22 13.65 -26.19 -12.63
CA SER A 22 14.63 -27.17 -13.12
C SER A 22 15.58 -27.67 -12.05
N LEU A 23 15.84 -26.89 -10.99
CA LEU A 23 16.59 -27.33 -9.81
C LEU A 23 15.83 -28.39 -8.99
N LEU A 24 14.49 -28.39 -9.05
CA LEU A 24 13.65 -29.39 -8.39
C LEU A 24 13.64 -30.73 -9.11
N SER A 25 14.14 -30.81 -10.34
CA SER A 25 13.92 -31.95 -11.23
C SER A 25 14.99 -33.00 -11.22
N ASP A 26 16.08 -32.83 -10.48
CA ASP A 26 17.22 -33.76 -10.50
C ASP A 26 16.96 -35.13 -9.82
N LYS A 27 15.76 -35.35 -9.24
CA LYS A 27 15.42 -36.60 -8.51
C LYS A 27 14.70 -37.69 -9.31
N TRP A 28 14.28 -37.41 -10.55
CA TRP A 28 13.51 -38.40 -11.34
C TRP A 28 14.31 -38.92 -12.53
N GLY A 29 14.57 -40.21 -12.56
CA GLY A 29 15.28 -41.03 -13.55
C GLY A 29 15.69 -40.37 -14.87
N ARG A 30 16.94 -40.07 -15.03
CA ARG A 30 17.56 -39.18 -16.05
C ARG A 30 17.14 -39.39 -17.50
N ARG A 31 16.75 -40.61 -17.93
CA ARG A 31 16.39 -40.90 -19.35
C ARG A 31 14.94 -40.64 -19.71
N LEU A 32 13.98 -40.99 -18.87
CA LEU A 32 12.55 -40.81 -19.13
C LEU A 32 12.14 -39.36 -18.92
N TRP A 33 12.83 -38.69 -18.02
CA TRP A 33 12.58 -37.30 -17.62
C TRP A 33 13.01 -36.31 -18.71
N LYS A 34 14.19 -36.54 -19.38
CA LYS A 34 14.64 -35.66 -20.49
C LYS A 34 13.63 -35.63 -21.64
N LYS A 35 13.00 -36.75 -22.02
CA LYS A 35 11.96 -36.77 -23.07
C LYS A 35 10.66 -36.06 -22.66
N LYS A 36 10.20 -36.31 -21.43
CA LYS A 36 8.97 -35.65 -20.92
C LYS A 36 9.18 -34.15 -20.72
N MET A 37 10.34 -33.71 -20.27
CA MET A 37 10.68 -32.31 -20.07
C MET A 37 10.80 -31.57 -21.41
N VAL A 38 11.45 -32.13 -22.42
CA VAL A 38 11.50 -31.55 -23.78
C VAL A 38 10.10 -31.39 -24.34
N LEU A 39 9.24 -32.41 -24.17
CA LEU A 39 7.86 -32.36 -24.62
C LEU A 39 7.07 -31.30 -23.87
N THR A 40 7.24 -31.18 -22.54
CA THR A 40 6.56 -30.15 -21.75
C THR A 40 7.03 -28.73 -22.14
N CYS A 41 8.31 -28.53 -22.40
CA CYS A 41 8.85 -27.26 -22.86
C CYS A 41 8.34 -26.89 -24.26
N LEU A 42 8.25 -27.88 -25.14
CA LEU A 42 7.73 -27.70 -26.49
C LEU A 42 6.25 -27.39 -26.46
N LEU A 43 5.48 -28.08 -25.62
CA LEU A 43 4.04 -27.83 -25.43
C LEU A 43 3.77 -26.45 -24.81
N LEU A 44 4.57 -26.02 -23.85
CA LEU A 44 4.47 -24.68 -23.26
C LEU A 44 4.83 -23.59 -24.29
N PHE A 45 5.87 -23.81 -25.08
CA PHE A 45 6.27 -22.91 -26.15
C PHE A 45 5.19 -22.81 -27.24
N LEU A 46 4.67 -23.97 -27.69
CA LEU A 46 3.61 -24.03 -28.71
C LEU A 46 2.27 -23.48 -28.19
N ALA A 47 1.93 -23.73 -26.92
CA ALA A 47 0.77 -23.13 -26.28
C ALA A 47 0.90 -21.61 -26.16
N GLY A 48 2.08 -21.11 -25.78
CA GLY A 48 2.37 -19.67 -25.76
C GLY A 48 2.30 -19.04 -27.14
N ALA A 49 2.90 -19.70 -28.14
CA ALA A 49 2.84 -19.25 -29.55
C ALA A 49 1.42 -19.29 -30.13
N GLY A 50 0.65 -20.33 -29.77
CA GLY A 50 -0.75 -20.47 -30.16
C GLY A 50 -1.65 -19.41 -29.51
N LEU A 51 -1.50 -19.13 -28.22
CA LEU A 51 -2.16 -18.01 -27.54
C LEU A 51 -1.79 -16.69 -28.17
N PHE A 52 -0.51 -16.46 -28.46
CA PHE A 52 -0.03 -15.26 -29.13
C PHE A 52 -0.69 -15.07 -30.51
N ALA A 53 -0.73 -16.12 -31.33
CA ALA A 53 -1.33 -16.08 -32.67
C ALA A 53 -2.87 -15.90 -32.63
N CYS A 54 -3.55 -16.58 -31.72
CA CYS A 54 -5.02 -16.49 -31.59
C CYS A 54 -5.50 -15.13 -31.07
N PHE A 55 -4.74 -14.49 -30.20
CA PHE A 55 -5.17 -13.26 -29.53
C PHE A 55 -4.59 -11.98 -30.12
N SER A 56 -3.58 -12.07 -30.99
CA SER A 56 -3.03 -10.89 -31.71
C SER A 56 -4.01 -10.26 -32.71
N GLY A 57 -5.08 -10.97 -33.10
CA GLY A 57 -6.05 -10.52 -34.09
C GLY A 57 -7.52 -10.49 -33.70
N LEU A 58 -7.89 -10.95 -32.50
CA LEU A 58 -9.29 -11.32 -32.20
C LEU A 58 -10.01 -10.51 -31.12
N LEU A 59 -9.36 -9.57 -30.42
CA LEU A 59 -10.03 -8.89 -29.30
C LEU A 59 -9.84 -7.36 -29.34
N ASP A 60 -10.97 -6.66 -29.49
CA ASP A 60 -11.08 -5.19 -29.45
C ASP A 60 -10.90 -4.60 -28.02
N GLN A 61 -10.94 -5.42 -26.97
CA GLN A 61 -10.70 -4.96 -25.59
C GLN A 61 -9.20 -4.94 -25.28
N LYS A 62 -8.65 -3.73 -25.30
CA LYS A 62 -7.22 -3.43 -25.13
C LYS A 62 -6.59 -4.09 -23.87
N GLU A 63 -7.31 -4.11 -22.75
CA GLU A 63 -6.76 -4.62 -21.47
C GLU A 63 -6.66 -6.17 -21.44
N PHE A 64 -7.65 -6.87 -21.96
CA PHE A 64 -7.63 -8.33 -21.99
C PHE A 64 -6.59 -8.85 -22.99
N ARG A 65 -6.46 -8.18 -24.12
CA ARG A 65 -5.42 -8.46 -25.13
C ARG A 65 -4.02 -8.35 -24.54
N ASP A 66 -3.73 -7.28 -23.77
CA ASP A 66 -2.41 -7.07 -23.18
C ASP A 66 -2.07 -8.12 -22.13
N THR A 67 -3.04 -8.54 -21.31
CA THR A 67 -2.84 -9.59 -20.30
C THR A 67 -2.52 -10.94 -20.93
N VAL A 68 -3.22 -11.30 -22.00
CA VAL A 68 -2.98 -12.54 -22.76
C VAL A 68 -1.65 -12.48 -23.49
N TRP A 69 -1.26 -11.32 -23.99
CA TRP A 69 0.06 -11.08 -24.58
C TRP A 69 1.19 -11.35 -23.57
N TYR A 70 1.08 -10.82 -22.35
CA TYR A 70 2.07 -11.06 -21.30
C TYR A 70 2.13 -12.53 -20.90
N LEU A 71 0.98 -13.21 -20.79
CA LEU A 71 0.94 -14.65 -20.50
C LEU A 71 1.57 -15.49 -21.61
N ALA A 72 1.33 -15.14 -22.87
CA ALA A 72 1.91 -15.80 -24.04
C ALA A 72 3.44 -15.62 -24.10
N LEU A 73 3.91 -14.39 -23.90
CA LEU A 73 5.35 -14.10 -23.82
C LEU A 73 5.99 -14.81 -22.63
N PHE A 74 5.30 -14.87 -21.49
CA PHE A 74 5.70 -15.63 -20.32
C PHE A 74 5.90 -17.12 -20.66
N MET A 75 4.92 -17.74 -21.30
CA MET A 75 4.98 -19.17 -21.65
C MET A 75 6.04 -19.47 -22.71
N MET A 76 6.21 -18.60 -23.72
CA MET A 76 7.28 -18.74 -24.74
C MET A 76 8.67 -18.59 -24.15
N GLY A 77 8.89 -17.56 -23.32
CA GLY A 77 10.16 -17.34 -22.64
C GLY A 77 10.52 -18.52 -21.73
N ALA A 78 9.52 -19.04 -20.99
CA ALA A 78 9.64 -20.21 -20.16
C ALA A 78 10.11 -21.44 -20.94
N GLY A 79 9.44 -21.74 -22.04
CA GLY A 79 9.82 -22.87 -22.91
C GLY A 79 11.20 -22.71 -23.53
N GLY A 80 11.54 -21.49 -24.01
CA GLY A 80 12.84 -21.19 -24.62
C GLY A 80 14.03 -21.37 -23.68
N LEU A 81 13.92 -20.89 -22.45
CA LEU A 81 14.99 -21.02 -21.44
C LEU A 81 15.17 -22.45 -20.95
N LEU A 82 14.09 -23.23 -20.84
CA LEU A 82 14.20 -24.66 -20.57
C LEU A 82 14.88 -25.40 -21.70
N LEU A 83 14.61 -25.07 -22.97
CA LEU A 83 15.27 -25.63 -24.14
C LEU A 83 16.77 -25.25 -24.17
N LEU A 84 17.09 -23.97 -23.93
CA LEU A 84 18.48 -23.50 -23.85
C LEU A 84 19.28 -24.26 -22.77
N ARG A 85 18.70 -24.47 -21.60
CA ARG A 85 19.31 -25.22 -20.53
C ARG A 85 19.54 -26.69 -20.90
N LEU A 86 18.58 -27.33 -21.60
CA LEU A 86 18.73 -28.69 -22.07
C LEU A 86 19.89 -28.81 -23.06
N VAL A 87 20.07 -27.82 -23.93
CA VAL A 87 21.20 -27.75 -24.88
C VAL A 87 22.53 -27.57 -24.13
N LEU A 88 22.56 -26.64 -23.14
CA LEU A 88 23.78 -26.40 -22.35
C LEU A 88 24.15 -27.58 -21.45
N MET A 89 23.17 -28.33 -20.93
CA MET A 89 23.42 -29.54 -20.15
C MET A 89 23.91 -30.71 -21.03
N ARG A 90 23.51 -30.75 -22.33
CA ARG A 90 23.98 -31.77 -23.26
C ARG A 90 25.49 -31.69 -23.52
N LYS A 91 26.04 -30.46 -23.60
CA LYS A 91 27.46 -30.21 -23.80
C LYS A 91 28.33 -30.61 -22.59
N LYS A 92 27.76 -30.68 -21.39
CA LYS A 92 28.48 -31.01 -20.16
C LYS A 92 28.49 -32.52 -19.84
N THR A 93 27.55 -33.29 -20.43
CA THR A 93 27.45 -34.75 -20.22
C THR A 93 28.34 -35.54 -21.14
N ASP A 94 28.88 -34.96 -22.20
CA ASP A 94 29.80 -35.63 -23.12
C ASP A 94 31.28 -35.56 -22.64
N GLU A 95 31.56 -34.74 -21.60
CA GLU A 95 32.90 -34.55 -21.02
C GLU A 95 33.13 -35.24 -19.65
N GLU A 96 32.09 -35.81 -19.00
CA GLU A 96 32.18 -36.43 -17.67
C GLU A 96 31.53 -37.83 -17.66
N GLU A 97 32.09 -38.79 -18.43
CA GLU A 97 31.86 -40.22 -18.21
C GLU A 97 33.04 -40.83 -17.41
N GLU A 98 33.32 -40.30 -16.20
CA GLU A 98 34.13 -41.00 -15.22
C GLU A 98 33.59 -40.84 -13.80
N ALA A 99 33.28 -42.02 -13.22
CA ALA A 99 33.03 -42.36 -11.83
C ALA A 99 31.70 -41.90 -11.15
N PRO A 100 30.95 -42.84 -10.54
CA PRO A 100 29.80 -42.54 -9.72
C PRO A 100 30.26 -42.06 -8.35
N LYS A 101 30.48 -40.76 -8.17
CA LYS A 101 30.44 -40.18 -6.84
C LYS A 101 28.97 -39.99 -6.47
N GLU A 102 28.48 -40.77 -5.51
CA GLU A 102 27.27 -40.47 -4.75
C GLU A 102 27.35 -39.06 -4.21
N ARG A 103 26.89 -38.09 -5.01
CA ARG A 103 26.56 -36.77 -4.49
C ARG A 103 25.25 -36.92 -3.74
N GLU A 104 25.32 -37.16 -2.43
CA GLU A 104 24.21 -36.88 -1.54
C GLU A 104 23.62 -35.52 -1.94
N GLU A 105 22.44 -35.54 -2.55
CA GLU A 105 21.64 -34.31 -2.75
C GLU A 105 21.32 -33.78 -1.37
N ARG A 106 22.16 -32.88 -0.85
CA ARG A 106 21.83 -32.14 0.37
C ARG A 106 20.49 -31.43 0.13
N GLU A 107 19.47 -31.89 0.81
CA GLU A 107 18.17 -31.30 0.78
C GLU A 107 18.32 -29.83 1.21
N LEU A 108 17.77 -28.88 0.40
CA LEU A 108 17.80 -27.45 0.74
C LEU A 108 16.90 -27.23 1.96
N ILE A 109 17.48 -27.27 3.12
CA ILE A 109 16.81 -27.04 4.40
C ILE A 109 17.48 -25.86 5.09
N LEU A 110 16.70 -24.91 5.53
CA LEU A 110 17.18 -23.83 6.39
C LEU A 110 17.27 -24.33 7.83
N PRO A 111 18.44 -24.25 8.46
CA PRO A 111 18.59 -24.59 9.88
C PRO A 111 17.83 -23.58 10.74
N LYS A 112 17.35 -24.02 11.88
CA LYS A 112 16.86 -23.11 12.91
C LYS A 112 18.00 -22.21 13.37
N ARG A 113 17.76 -20.91 13.38
CA ARG A 113 18.73 -19.90 13.82
C ARG A 113 18.00 -18.92 14.76
N PRO A 114 18.13 -19.07 16.07
CA PRO A 114 17.55 -18.12 17.01
C PRO A 114 18.14 -16.72 16.83
N ALA A 115 17.37 -15.70 17.16
CA ALA A 115 17.84 -14.32 17.12
C ALA A 115 18.91 -14.09 18.19
N THR A 116 20.02 -13.47 17.76
CA THR A 116 21.10 -13.04 18.64
C THR A 116 20.97 -11.55 18.97
N ARG A 117 21.73 -11.07 19.96
CA ARG A 117 21.81 -9.62 20.25
C ARG A 117 22.26 -8.80 19.04
N LYS A 118 23.14 -9.36 18.19
CA LYS A 118 23.58 -8.71 16.95
C LYS A 118 22.44 -8.58 15.94
N ASP A 119 21.62 -9.62 15.80
CA ASP A 119 20.46 -9.59 14.89
C ASP A 119 19.44 -8.52 15.34
N LEU A 120 19.21 -8.39 16.66
CA LEU A 120 18.31 -7.36 17.22
C LEU A 120 18.88 -5.94 17.06
N LEU A 121 20.21 -5.77 17.20
CA LEU A 121 20.87 -4.48 16.93
C LEU A 121 20.77 -4.11 15.43
N LEU A 122 20.94 -5.08 14.54
CA LEU A 122 20.77 -4.85 13.09
C LEU A 122 19.32 -4.50 12.76
N LEU A 123 18.35 -5.18 13.38
CA LEU A 123 16.93 -4.82 13.24
C LEU A 123 16.65 -3.40 13.72
N LEU A 124 17.18 -3.04 14.90
CA LEU A 124 17.02 -1.68 15.45
C LEU A 124 17.64 -0.64 14.51
N LEU A 125 18.85 -0.88 14.02
CA LEU A 125 19.52 0.01 13.06
C LEU A 125 18.70 0.14 11.77
N LEU A 126 18.21 -0.98 11.22
CA LEU A 126 17.36 -0.98 10.04
C LEU A 126 16.07 -0.19 10.26
N THR A 127 15.43 -0.39 11.42
CA THR A 127 14.19 0.34 11.76
C THR A 127 14.44 1.84 11.93
N ILE A 128 15.57 2.24 12.55
CA ILE A 128 15.94 3.66 12.70
C ILE A 128 16.23 4.29 11.34
N VAL A 129 17.05 3.64 10.51
CA VAL A 129 17.38 4.15 9.16
C VAL A 129 16.12 4.29 8.32
N TYR A 130 15.25 3.28 8.34
CA TYR A 130 13.97 3.34 7.65
C TYR A 130 13.08 4.47 8.21
N GLY A 131 13.04 4.62 9.54
CA GLY A 131 12.33 5.72 10.18
C GLY A 131 12.83 7.09 9.74
N ILE A 132 14.14 7.28 9.62
CA ILE A 132 14.72 8.52 9.07
C ILE A 132 14.22 8.78 7.65
N LEU A 133 14.19 7.76 6.79
CA LEU A 133 13.70 7.90 5.41
C LEU A 133 12.19 8.22 5.37
N VAL A 134 11.38 7.59 6.22
CA VAL A 134 9.93 7.82 6.28
C VAL A 134 9.62 9.23 6.78
N PHE A 135 10.29 9.68 7.85
CA PHE A 135 10.03 11.00 8.43
C PHE A 135 10.75 12.14 7.71
N TRP A 136 11.71 11.84 6.83
CA TRP A 136 12.43 12.86 6.08
C TRP A 136 11.50 13.60 5.12
N ARG A 137 11.36 14.93 5.31
CA ARG A 137 10.40 15.76 4.56
C ARG A 137 9.00 15.14 4.49
N LEU A 138 8.48 14.66 5.62
CA LEU A 138 7.16 14.03 5.69
C LEU A 138 6.03 15.02 5.35
N GLY A 139 6.16 16.25 5.81
CA GLY A 139 5.22 17.33 5.60
C GLY A 139 5.57 18.54 6.43
N SER A 140 5.05 19.71 6.07
CA SER A 140 5.20 20.94 6.85
C SER A 140 4.44 20.86 8.17
N SER A 141 5.02 21.39 9.22
CA SER A 141 4.34 21.70 10.49
C SER A 141 3.82 23.13 10.54
N LYS A 142 4.01 23.89 9.46
CA LYS A 142 3.60 25.29 9.34
C LYS A 142 2.78 25.43 8.07
N VAL A 143 1.51 25.70 8.24
CA VAL A 143 0.52 26.05 7.20
C VAL A 143 -0.35 27.15 7.79
N PRO A 144 -1.09 27.93 7.00
CA PRO A 144 -2.05 28.90 7.54
C PRO A 144 -3.02 28.24 8.50
N ILE A 145 -3.19 28.81 9.70
CA ILE A 145 -4.05 28.28 10.76
C ILE A 145 -5.17 29.24 11.15
N THR A 146 -4.94 30.54 11.04
CA THR A 146 -6.00 31.54 11.19
C THR A 146 -6.98 31.40 10.05
N PHE A 147 -8.25 31.65 10.28
CA PHE A 147 -9.27 31.50 9.25
C PHE A 147 -10.42 32.46 9.44
N GLN A 148 -11.15 32.66 8.37
CA GLN A 148 -12.43 33.33 8.37
C GLN A 148 -13.45 32.43 7.65
N GLU A 149 -14.55 32.17 8.33
CA GLU A 149 -15.71 31.51 7.74
C GLU A 149 -16.66 32.58 7.20
N LEU A 150 -16.98 32.48 5.93
CA LEU A 150 -17.94 33.32 5.26
C LEU A 150 -19.21 32.53 5.03
N GLU A 151 -20.33 33.03 5.54
CA GLU A 151 -21.63 32.42 5.31
C GLU A 151 -22.17 32.84 3.94
N ALA A 152 -22.53 31.90 3.12
CA ALA A 152 -23.17 32.18 1.84
C ALA A 152 -24.65 32.62 2.10
N LYS A 153 -24.94 33.90 1.93
CA LYS A 153 -26.31 34.46 1.97
C LYS A 153 -26.80 34.84 0.58
N GLY A 154 -26.71 33.93 -0.38
CA GLY A 154 -27.05 34.19 -1.78
C GLY A 154 -25.90 34.86 -2.54
N GLN A 155 -26.20 35.69 -3.55
CA GLN A 155 -25.17 36.38 -4.34
C GLN A 155 -24.55 37.60 -3.64
N GLU A 156 -24.97 37.93 -2.43
CA GLU A 156 -24.58 39.16 -1.72
C GLU A 156 -23.41 38.99 -0.75
N ASP A 157 -22.96 37.76 -0.50
CA ASP A 157 -21.86 37.48 0.44
C ASP A 157 -20.55 37.12 -0.27
N GLU A 158 -20.22 37.87 -1.30
CA GLU A 158 -18.93 37.79 -1.96
C GLU A 158 -17.84 38.41 -1.09
N LEU A 159 -16.72 37.68 -0.92
CA LEU A 159 -15.50 38.28 -0.45
C LEU A 159 -14.99 39.21 -1.56
N VAL A 160 -15.13 40.53 -1.36
CA VAL A 160 -14.64 41.54 -2.31
C VAL A 160 -13.33 42.12 -1.80
N LEU A 161 -12.28 41.97 -2.59
CA LEU A 161 -10.94 42.47 -2.32
C LEU A 161 -10.71 43.74 -3.20
N ASP A 162 -10.52 44.92 -2.56
CA ASP A 162 -10.24 46.18 -3.23
C ASP A 162 -8.72 46.47 -3.20
N LEU A 163 -8.08 46.45 -4.34
CA LEU A 163 -6.64 46.80 -4.48
C LEU A 163 -6.37 48.30 -4.42
N GLY A 164 -7.44 49.13 -4.40
CA GLY A 164 -7.37 50.59 -4.29
C GLY A 164 -7.18 51.31 -5.62
N GLU A 165 -6.45 50.76 -6.53
CA GLU A 165 -6.23 51.24 -7.89
C GLU A 165 -6.19 50.06 -8.86
N GLU A 166 -6.39 50.34 -10.14
CA GLU A 166 -6.21 49.32 -11.18
C GLU A 166 -4.76 48.83 -11.22
N THR A 167 -4.56 47.57 -10.89
CA THR A 167 -3.24 46.92 -10.79
C THR A 167 -3.23 45.66 -11.66
N GLU A 168 -2.11 45.37 -12.31
CA GLU A 168 -1.96 44.09 -13.03
C GLU A 168 -1.82 42.97 -12.01
N VAL A 169 -2.72 41.97 -12.10
CA VAL A 169 -2.76 40.79 -11.26
C VAL A 169 -2.47 39.58 -12.13
N ALA A 170 -1.44 38.82 -11.79
CA ALA A 170 -1.09 37.57 -12.47
C ALA A 170 -1.92 36.41 -11.93
N GLN A 171 -2.00 36.29 -10.61
CA GLN A 171 -2.69 35.17 -9.97
C GLN A 171 -3.20 35.51 -8.56
N ILE A 172 -4.18 34.74 -8.11
CA ILE A 172 -4.61 34.67 -6.73
C ILE A 172 -4.43 33.24 -6.21
N SER A 173 -3.81 33.07 -5.05
CA SER A 173 -3.63 31.78 -4.40
C SER A 173 -4.42 31.77 -3.08
N ILE A 174 -5.26 30.75 -2.91
CA ILE A 174 -6.19 30.66 -1.78
C ILE A 174 -5.91 29.35 -1.03
N TYR A 175 -5.59 29.43 0.26
CA TYR A 175 -5.55 28.26 1.14
C TYR A 175 -6.92 28.04 1.76
N LEU A 176 -7.54 26.91 1.42
CA LEU A 176 -8.84 26.54 1.94
C LEU A 176 -8.70 25.59 3.12
N GLY A 177 -9.52 25.81 4.15
CA GLY A 177 -9.66 24.89 5.26
C GLY A 177 -10.68 23.77 4.98
N HIS A 178 -11.23 23.25 6.07
CA HIS A 178 -12.28 22.24 5.97
C HIS A 178 -13.53 22.82 5.29
N MET A 179 -13.98 22.13 4.27
CA MET A 179 -15.30 22.41 3.67
C MET A 179 -15.88 21.15 3.01
N THR A 180 -17.21 21.02 3.10
CA THR A 180 -17.94 19.86 2.58
C THR A 180 -18.85 20.30 1.45
N ASP A 181 -18.82 19.62 0.31
CA ASP A 181 -19.72 19.84 -0.82
C ASP A 181 -19.81 21.31 -1.27
N ARG A 182 -18.69 22.04 -1.24
CA ARG A 182 -18.59 23.44 -1.63
C ARG A 182 -17.81 23.59 -2.93
N VAL A 183 -18.18 24.65 -3.65
CA VAL A 183 -17.46 25.12 -4.83
C VAL A 183 -17.14 26.58 -4.61
N VAL A 184 -15.87 26.95 -4.75
CA VAL A 184 -15.41 28.33 -4.65
C VAL A 184 -15.05 28.83 -6.04
N SER A 185 -15.64 29.94 -6.43
CA SER A 185 -15.38 30.62 -7.72
C SER A 185 -14.66 31.93 -7.45
N VAL A 186 -13.75 32.29 -8.34
CA VAL A 186 -13.09 33.61 -8.36
C VAL A 186 -13.61 34.42 -9.53
N SER A 187 -13.83 35.71 -9.34
CA SER A 187 -14.28 36.65 -10.36
C SER A 187 -13.53 37.98 -10.22
N TRP A 188 -13.51 38.78 -11.28
CA TRP A 188 -13.02 40.15 -11.24
C TRP A 188 -14.09 41.10 -11.75
N TYR A 189 -14.08 42.34 -11.27
CA TYR A 189 -15.05 43.35 -11.66
C TYR A 189 -14.50 44.16 -12.82
N ASP A 190 -15.19 44.13 -13.95
CA ASP A 190 -14.90 44.96 -15.13
C ASP A 190 -15.60 46.32 -14.95
N GLU A 191 -14.82 47.37 -14.68
CA GLU A 191 -15.35 48.72 -14.46
C GLU A 191 -15.95 49.31 -15.74
N GLU A 192 -15.49 48.93 -16.94
CA GLU A 192 -16.04 49.43 -18.21
C GLU A 192 -17.41 48.82 -18.48
N GLN A 193 -17.59 47.55 -18.23
CA GLN A 193 -18.86 46.83 -18.43
C GLN A 193 -19.79 46.90 -17.21
N GLY A 194 -19.29 47.31 -16.07
CA GLY A 194 -20.05 47.39 -14.81
C GLY A 194 -20.55 46.04 -14.31
N LYS A 195 -19.81 44.96 -14.51
CA LYS A 195 -20.21 43.60 -14.13
C LYS A 195 -19.03 42.72 -13.65
N TRP A 196 -19.37 41.73 -12.83
CA TRP A 196 -18.42 40.67 -12.43
C TRP A 196 -18.23 39.69 -13.58
N ILE A 197 -16.95 39.33 -13.87
CA ILE A 197 -16.55 38.34 -14.86
C ILE A 197 -15.94 37.18 -14.11
N PRO A 198 -16.56 35.98 -14.12
CA PRO A 198 -16.00 34.81 -13.46
C PRO A 198 -14.76 34.30 -14.20
N LEU A 199 -13.79 33.81 -13.46
CA LEU A 199 -12.67 33.01 -13.97
C LEU A 199 -13.15 31.58 -14.20
N GLU A 200 -12.51 30.87 -15.12
CA GLU A 200 -12.96 29.53 -15.56
C GLU A 200 -12.73 28.44 -14.49
N GLU A 201 -11.76 28.63 -13.58
CA GLU A 201 -11.40 27.62 -12.60
C GLU A 201 -12.30 27.68 -11.38
N GLU A 202 -12.92 26.54 -11.06
CA GLU A 202 -13.67 26.33 -9.81
C GLU A 202 -12.84 25.47 -8.85
N ILE A 203 -12.76 25.92 -7.59
CA ILE A 203 -12.06 25.19 -6.51
C ILE A 203 -13.08 24.30 -5.81
N THR A 204 -12.79 22.99 -5.79
CA THR A 204 -13.69 21.97 -5.25
C THR A 204 -13.21 21.44 -3.90
N MET A 205 -14.01 20.56 -3.27
CA MET A 205 -13.65 19.87 -2.03
C MET A 205 -12.31 19.11 -2.11
N GLU A 206 -11.91 18.63 -3.28
CA GLU A 206 -10.62 17.94 -3.48
C GLU A 206 -9.41 18.87 -3.28
N SER A 207 -9.66 20.16 -3.18
CA SER A 207 -8.63 21.20 -3.03
C SER A 207 -8.52 21.76 -1.62
N ILE A 208 -9.15 21.13 -0.61
CA ILE A 208 -9.05 21.57 0.80
C ILE A 208 -7.71 21.20 1.42
N TYR A 209 -7.27 21.98 2.40
CA TYR A 209 -5.92 21.90 2.97
C TYR A 209 -4.84 21.96 1.90
N ASN A 210 -5.07 22.81 0.89
CA ASN A 210 -4.21 23.00 -0.25
C ASN A 210 -4.19 24.48 -0.68
N TRP A 211 -3.09 24.91 -1.26
CA TRP A 211 -3.00 26.17 -1.98
C TRP A 211 -3.59 26.00 -3.36
N ASN A 212 -4.63 26.75 -3.65
CA ASN A 212 -5.31 26.77 -4.94
C ASN A 212 -4.90 28.02 -5.69
N VAL A 213 -4.11 27.86 -6.75
CA VAL A 213 -3.64 28.95 -7.59
C VAL A 213 -4.61 29.15 -8.74
N VAL A 214 -5.22 30.32 -8.82
CA VAL A 214 -6.13 30.71 -9.91
C VAL A 214 -5.43 31.79 -10.73
N PRO A 215 -5.06 31.52 -12.00
CA PRO A 215 -4.49 32.52 -12.89
C PRO A 215 -5.53 33.61 -13.21
N VAL A 216 -5.11 34.85 -13.18
CA VAL A 216 -5.97 36.02 -13.40
C VAL A 216 -5.56 36.76 -14.71
N HIS A 217 -4.29 37.14 -14.82
CA HIS A 217 -3.69 37.83 -15.96
C HIS A 217 -4.52 39.02 -16.48
N GLN A 218 -5.01 39.86 -15.54
CA GLN A 218 -5.86 41.01 -15.84
C GLN A 218 -5.43 42.24 -15.06
N LYS A 219 -5.65 43.41 -15.65
CA LYS A 219 -5.58 44.69 -14.96
C LYS A 219 -6.93 44.97 -14.35
N LEU A 220 -6.99 45.02 -13.03
CA LEU A 220 -8.25 45.13 -12.26
C LEU A 220 -8.03 45.84 -10.93
N ARG A 221 -9.12 46.31 -10.34
CA ARG A 221 -9.16 46.86 -8.98
C ARG A 221 -9.84 45.92 -7.99
N TYR A 222 -10.90 45.23 -8.40
CA TYR A 222 -11.69 44.40 -7.50
C TYR A 222 -11.62 42.92 -7.91
N LEU A 223 -11.32 42.07 -6.91
CA LEU A 223 -11.42 40.61 -7.01
C LEU A 223 -12.56 40.12 -6.09
N GLY A 224 -13.38 39.24 -6.60
CA GLY A 224 -14.45 38.56 -5.89
C GLY A 224 -14.17 37.09 -5.66
N VAL A 225 -14.41 36.57 -4.46
CA VAL A 225 -14.33 35.14 -4.17
C VAL A 225 -15.67 34.70 -3.58
N VAL A 226 -16.32 33.76 -4.20
CA VAL A 226 -17.69 33.31 -3.85
C VAL A 226 -17.70 31.82 -3.54
N SER A 227 -18.20 31.46 -2.38
CA SER A 227 -18.56 30.09 -2.07
C SER A 227 -19.98 29.79 -2.51
N ARG A 228 -20.14 28.79 -3.38
CA ARG A 228 -21.47 28.30 -3.76
C ARG A 228 -21.89 27.17 -2.80
N ASN A 229 -23.19 27.04 -2.57
CA ASN A 229 -23.79 26.00 -1.74
C ASN A 229 -23.48 26.05 -0.24
N GLY A 230 -23.07 27.19 0.32
CA GLY A 230 -22.91 27.41 1.76
C GLY A 230 -21.58 28.04 2.17
N SER A 231 -21.28 28.04 3.46
CA SER A 231 -20.05 28.61 4.02
C SER A 231 -18.80 27.92 3.54
N ALA A 232 -17.74 28.66 3.26
CA ALA A 232 -16.39 28.14 3.07
C ALA A 232 -15.46 28.69 4.15
N VAL A 233 -14.41 27.93 4.47
CA VAL A 233 -13.39 28.31 5.44
C VAL A 233 -12.14 28.72 4.68
N TYR A 234 -11.87 30.03 4.66
CA TYR A 234 -10.69 30.61 4.04
C TYR A 234 -9.63 30.85 5.10
N HIS A 235 -8.39 30.40 4.84
CA HIS A 235 -7.28 30.65 5.76
C HIS A 235 -6.43 31.83 5.30
N GLU A 236 -5.79 31.73 4.15
CA GLU A 236 -4.87 32.76 3.70
C GLU A 236 -5.06 33.01 2.19
N ILE A 237 -4.92 34.27 1.79
CA ILE A 237 -5.04 34.69 0.38
C ILE A 237 -3.78 35.45 -0.02
N ILE A 238 -3.16 35.01 -1.10
CA ILE A 238 -2.00 35.65 -1.74
C ILE A 238 -2.44 36.19 -3.09
N ILE A 239 -2.16 37.45 -3.37
CA ILE A 239 -2.37 38.07 -4.67
C ILE A 239 -0.99 38.49 -5.20
N GLU A 240 -0.65 38.13 -6.42
CA GLU A 240 0.67 38.42 -7.02
C GLU A 240 0.51 39.09 -8.37
N ASP A 241 1.42 40.03 -8.66
CA ASP A 241 1.58 40.62 -10.00
C ASP A 241 2.45 39.74 -10.91
N GLU A 242 2.65 40.14 -12.15
CA GLU A 242 3.48 39.41 -13.16
C GLU A 242 4.97 39.29 -12.77
N GLU A 243 5.44 40.10 -11.82
CA GLU A 243 6.82 40.05 -11.28
C GLU A 243 6.90 39.17 -10.03
N GLY A 244 5.77 38.59 -9.55
CA GLY A 244 5.67 37.81 -8.32
C GLY A 244 5.67 38.66 -7.05
N LYS A 245 5.42 39.96 -7.18
CA LYS A 245 5.31 40.86 -6.02
C LYS A 245 3.91 40.73 -5.40
N ARG A 246 3.86 40.63 -4.10
CA ARG A 246 2.62 40.51 -3.35
C ARG A 246 1.85 41.81 -3.31
N LEU A 247 0.58 41.74 -3.62
CA LEU A 247 -0.38 42.85 -3.58
C LEU A 247 -1.29 42.63 -2.37
N LEU A 248 -1.43 43.66 -1.55
CA LEU A 248 -2.33 43.60 -0.39
C LEU A 248 -3.56 44.49 -0.62
N PRO A 249 -4.78 43.95 -0.46
CA PRO A 249 -5.99 44.75 -0.59
C PRO A 249 -6.05 45.90 0.41
N GLN A 250 -6.61 47.06 0.04
CA GLN A 250 -6.76 48.19 0.92
C GLN A 250 -7.79 47.91 2.03
N ASN A 251 -8.77 47.06 1.76
CA ASN A 251 -9.80 46.65 2.71
C ASN A 251 -9.45 45.40 3.51
N ARG A 252 -8.16 44.99 3.57
CA ARG A 252 -7.70 43.82 4.32
C ARG A 252 -8.07 43.82 5.80
N ASP A 253 -8.23 45.01 6.40
CA ASP A 253 -8.66 45.16 7.81
C ASP A 253 -10.06 44.60 8.05
N VAL A 254 -10.90 44.46 7.01
CA VAL A 254 -12.23 43.81 7.06
C VAL A 254 -12.06 42.28 7.18
N TYR A 255 -10.93 41.75 6.65
CA TYR A 255 -10.63 40.32 6.58
C TYR A 255 -9.25 40.01 7.17
N PRO A 256 -8.99 40.37 8.46
CA PRO A 256 -7.66 40.33 9.03
C PRO A 256 -7.02 38.92 8.98
N ASN A 257 -7.81 37.86 9.15
CA ASN A 257 -7.34 36.47 9.17
C ASN A 257 -7.05 35.90 7.78
N LEU A 258 -7.24 36.67 6.72
CA LEU A 258 -6.94 36.22 5.35
C LEU A 258 -5.63 36.76 4.79
N PHE A 259 -4.95 37.66 5.56
CA PHE A 259 -3.74 38.35 5.11
C PHE A 259 -2.68 38.48 6.23
N ASP A 260 -2.74 37.64 7.27
CA ASP A 260 -1.87 37.72 8.45
C ASP A 260 -0.76 36.66 8.48
N GLU A 261 -0.85 35.65 7.63
CA GLU A 261 0.12 34.55 7.55
C GLU A 261 0.81 34.48 6.17
N GLN A 262 1.01 35.62 5.49
CA GLN A 262 1.60 35.75 4.14
C GLN A 262 2.97 35.06 3.98
N GLU A 263 3.77 35.00 5.03
CA GLU A 263 5.07 34.35 5.02
C GLU A 263 4.99 32.81 4.95
N LEU A 264 3.80 32.22 5.16
CA LEU A 264 3.59 30.77 5.06
C LEU A 264 3.33 30.29 3.63
N TYR A 265 3.20 31.23 2.67
CA TYR A 265 3.10 30.86 1.26
C TYR A 265 4.45 30.32 0.78
N PRO A 266 4.51 29.07 0.32
CA PRO A 266 5.77 28.44 -0.06
C PRO A 266 6.27 28.92 -1.42
N GLU A 267 7.59 28.90 -1.63
CA GLU A 267 8.19 29.18 -2.93
C GLU A 267 7.80 28.15 -3.99
N GLU A 268 7.52 26.91 -3.57
CA GLU A 268 7.11 25.80 -4.44
C GLU A 268 5.96 25.02 -3.82
N LEU A 269 4.84 24.95 -4.52
CA LEU A 269 3.64 24.24 -4.13
C LEU A 269 3.80 22.73 -4.39
N THR A 270 4.28 22.01 -3.38
CA THR A 270 4.49 20.55 -3.45
C THR A 270 3.67 19.84 -2.39
N TYR A 271 3.62 18.50 -2.46
CA TYR A 271 2.99 17.65 -1.44
C TYR A 271 3.35 18.02 0.00
N TYR A 272 4.50 18.67 0.19
CA TYR A 272 5.03 19.00 1.51
C TYR A 272 4.14 19.97 2.29
N TYR A 273 3.38 20.82 1.58
CA TYR A 273 2.55 21.88 2.16
C TYR A 273 1.04 21.62 2.05
N CYS A 274 0.62 20.54 1.43
CA CYS A 274 -0.78 20.26 1.13
C CYS A 274 -1.14 18.78 1.31
N THR A 275 -2.43 18.48 1.20
CA THR A 275 -2.94 17.12 1.07
C THR A 275 -2.54 16.50 -0.27
N MET A 276 -2.42 15.19 -0.30
CA MET A 276 -2.21 14.42 -1.52
C MET A 276 -3.12 13.20 -1.54
N PHE A 277 -3.61 12.82 -2.71
CA PHE A 277 -4.48 11.69 -2.92
C PHE A 277 -5.67 11.68 -1.95
N ASP A 278 -5.99 10.56 -1.32
CA ASP A 278 -7.12 10.40 -0.40
C ASP A 278 -6.93 11.13 0.96
N GLU A 279 -5.79 11.81 1.20
CA GLU A 279 -5.58 12.55 2.46
C GLU A 279 -6.65 13.59 2.73
N VAL A 280 -7.15 14.24 1.68
CA VAL A 280 -8.21 15.23 1.77
C VAL A 280 -9.43 14.69 2.52
N HIS A 281 -9.79 13.43 2.29
CA HIS A 281 -10.92 12.79 2.94
C HIS A 281 -10.60 12.36 4.38
N TYR A 282 -9.42 11.81 4.62
CA TYR A 282 -9.06 11.27 5.93
C TYR A 282 -8.59 12.34 6.92
N ALA A 283 -7.80 13.33 6.48
CA ALA A 283 -7.43 14.48 7.29
C ALA A 283 -8.66 15.34 7.60
N GLY A 284 -9.51 15.63 6.60
CA GLY A 284 -10.77 16.33 6.83
C GLY A 284 -11.66 15.64 7.86
N SER A 285 -11.86 14.32 7.74
CA SER A 285 -12.67 13.58 8.71
C SER A 285 -12.02 13.45 10.09
N ALA A 286 -10.69 13.48 10.18
CA ALA A 286 -10.00 13.54 11.46
C ALA A 286 -10.25 14.89 12.16
N TYR A 287 -10.17 16.00 11.42
CA TYR A 287 -10.55 17.33 11.90
C TYR A 287 -12.01 17.39 12.36
N GLU A 288 -12.96 16.90 11.54
CA GLU A 288 -14.39 16.84 11.89
C GLU A 288 -14.61 16.08 13.19
N PHE A 289 -13.94 14.94 13.36
CA PHE A 289 -13.98 14.18 14.60
C PHE A 289 -13.50 15.01 15.79
N LEU A 290 -12.39 15.74 15.68
CA LEU A 290 -11.86 16.58 16.75
C LEU A 290 -12.81 17.73 17.13
N LYS A 291 -13.56 18.23 16.16
CA LYS A 291 -14.57 19.28 16.36
C LYS A 291 -15.93 18.74 16.76
N GLY A 292 -16.12 17.42 16.84
CA GLY A 292 -17.41 16.80 17.13
C GLY A 292 -18.44 16.98 16.01
N MET A 293 -17.99 17.21 14.79
CA MET A 293 -18.81 17.34 13.59
C MET A 293 -19.09 15.96 12.97
N PRO A 294 -20.18 15.80 12.20
CA PRO A 294 -20.36 14.61 11.38
C PRO A 294 -19.25 14.47 10.35
N MET A 295 -18.62 13.29 10.29
CA MET A 295 -17.59 13.02 9.28
C MET A 295 -18.21 12.88 7.89
N HIS A 296 -17.64 13.57 6.90
CA HIS A 296 -18.08 13.46 5.50
C HIS A 296 -17.65 12.13 4.87
N GLU A 297 -16.46 11.64 5.20
CA GLU A 297 -16.00 10.35 4.71
C GLU A 297 -16.56 9.22 5.57
N GLN A 298 -17.60 8.53 5.07
CA GLN A 298 -18.27 7.40 5.72
C GLN A 298 -18.13 6.08 4.93
N THR A 299 -17.27 6.05 3.91
CA THR A 299 -17.07 4.84 3.08
C THR A 299 -16.18 3.80 3.73
N HIS A 300 -15.51 4.16 4.83
CA HIS A 300 -14.67 3.29 5.63
C HIS A 300 -15.02 3.38 7.13
N PRO A 301 -14.77 2.33 7.92
CA PRO A 301 -14.96 2.38 9.36
C PRO A 301 -14.15 3.51 10.02
N PRO A 302 -14.59 4.06 11.16
CA PRO A 302 -14.08 5.34 11.65
C PRO A 302 -12.73 5.26 12.38
N MET A 303 -12.27 4.08 12.85
CA MET A 303 -11.08 3.95 13.71
C MET A 303 -9.81 4.53 13.10
N GLY A 304 -9.59 4.33 11.79
CA GLY A 304 -8.39 4.85 11.12
C GLY A 304 -8.31 6.37 11.15
N LYS A 305 -9.44 7.07 11.02
CA LYS A 305 -9.53 8.53 11.10
C LYS A 305 -9.22 9.04 12.51
N TYR A 306 -9.62 8.30 13.55
CA TYR A 306 -9.26 8.61 14.92
C TYR A 306 -7.75 8.47 15.19
N LEU A 307 -7.10 7.50 14.55
CA LEU A 307 -5.65 7.37 14.61
C LEU A 307 -4.94 8.53 13.91
N ILE A 308 -5.45 8.99 12.76
CA ILE A 308 -4.93 10.18 12.08
C ILE A 308 -5.13 11.42 12.98
N ALA A 309 -6.30 11.58 13.59
CA ALA A 309 -6.59 12.66 14.51
C ALA A 309 -5.62 12.77 15.70
N LEU A 310 -5.03 11.65 16.17
CA LEU A 310 -3.98 11.70 17.19
C LEU A 310 -2.75 12.48 16.73
N GLY A 311 -2.38 12.37 15.45
CA GLY A 311 -1.29 13.15 14.88
C GLY A 311 -1.65 14.64 14.77
N GLU A 312 -2.90 14.97 14.40
CA GLU A 312 -3.41 16.34 14.36
C GLU A 312 -3.49 16.97 15.75
N ILE A 313 -3.78 16.21 16.80
CA ILE A 313 -3.69 16.68 18.19
C ILE A 313 -2.26 17.08 18.55
N LEU A 314 -1.27 16.33 18.09
CA LEU A 314 0.14 16.53 18.46
C LEU A 314 0.82 17.66 17.67
N PHE A 315 0.48 17.79 16.38
CA PHE A 315 1.20 18.67 15.45
C PHE A 315 0.30 19.67 14.71
N GLY A 316 -0.98 19.76 15.11
CA GLY A 316 -1.98 20.58 14.43
C GLY A 316 -2.52 19.92 13.16
N VAL A 317 -3.51 20.60 12.55
CA VAL A 317 -4.08 20.20 11.25
C VAL A 317 -3.11 20.64 10.16
N THR A 318 -2.03 19.89 10.01
CA THR A 318 -0.89 20.18 9.13
C THR A 318 -0.46 18.91 8.40
N PRO A 319 0.25 19.01 7.27
CA PRO A 319 0.78 17.83 6.58
C PRO A 319 1.58 16.87 7.48
N LEU A 320 2.38 17.41 8.40
CA LEU A 320 3.05 16.59 9.40
C LEU A 320 2.05 15.95 10.35
N GLY A 321 1.02 16.68 10.79
CA GLY A 321 0.03 16.19 11.75
C GLY A 321 -0.73 15.00 11.22
N TRP A 322 -1.40 15.12 10.09
CA TRP A 322 -2.20 14.00 9.58
C TRP A 322 -1.37 12.80 9.10
N ARG A 323 -0.09 12.97 8.67
CA ARG A 323 0.79 11.87 8.22
C ARG A 323 1.52 11.16 9.37
N PHE A 324 1.66 11.80 10.53
CA PHE A 324 2.54 11.33 11.60
C PHE A 324 2.24 9.90 12.07
N VAL A 325 0.98 9.58 12.38
CA VAL A 325 0.62 8.25 12.92
C VAL A 325 0.75 7.17 11.86
N CYS A 326 0.43 7.47 10.59
CA CYS A 326 0.64 6.55 9.48
C CYS A 326 2.14 6.25 9.30
N ALA A 327 2.99 7.27 9.38
CA ALA A 327 4.45 7.13 9.33
C ALA A 327 4.98 6.30 10.51
N LEU A 328 4.53 6.58 11.72
CA LEU A 328 4.95 5.85 12.91
C LEU A 328 4.59 4.37 12.83
N LEU A 329 3.33 4.03 12.48
CA LEU A 329 2.91 2.65 12.34
C LEU A 329 3.57 1.96 11.14
N GLY A 330 3.84 2.69 10.05
CA GLY A 330 4.65 2.21 8.94
C GLY A 330 6.05 1.80 9.37
N VAL A 331 6.74 2.60 10.18
CA VAL A 331 8.05 2.25 10.75
C VAL A 331 7.95 1.04 11.69
N LEU A 332 6.91 0.99 12.54
CA LEU A 332 6.71 -0.12 13.48
C LEU A 332 6.31 -1.43 12.80
N LEU A 333 5.80 -1.39 11.57
CA LEU A 333 5.59 -2.60 10.76
C LEU A 333 6.88 -3.41 10.58
N VAL A 334 8.05 -2.78 10.49
CA VAL A 334 9.34 -3.45 10.27
C VAL A 334 9.67 -4.44 11.39
N PRO A 335 9.71 -4.06 12.69
CA PRO A 335 9.96 -5.00 13.77
C PRO A 335 8.83 -6.01 13.97
N VAL A 336 7.57 -5.66 13.66
CA VAL A 336 6.45 -6.61 13.72
C VAL A 336 6.60 -7.67 12.63
N PHE A 337 7.02 -7.29 11.42
CA PHE A 337 7.30 -8.23 10.33
C PHE A 337 8.47 -9.15 10.64
N TYR A 338 9.55 -8.61 11.21
CA TYR A 338 10.65 -9.42 11.73
C TYR A 338 10.14 -10.47 12.74
N TRP A 339 9.32 -10.04 13.70
CA TRP A 339 8.77 -10.93 14.72
C TRP A 339 7.89 -12.03 14.11
N PHE A 340 6.99 -11.67 13.18
CA PHE A 340 6.17 -12.64 12.45
C PHE A 340 7.03 -13.69 11.73
N LEU A 341 8.04 -13.24 10.96
CA LEU A 341 8.94 -14.15 10.23
C LEU A 341 9.78 -15.00 11.19
N GLN A 342 10.24 -14.45 12.32
CA GLN A 342 10.98 -15.20 13.34
C GLN A 342 10.12 -16.28 13.99
N LEU A 343 8.88 -15.98 14.28
CA LEU A 343 7.94 -16.96 14.77
C LEU A 343 7.68 -18.07 13.74
N LEU A 344 7.53 -17.72 12.48
CA LEU A 344 7.16 -18.66 11.44
C LEU A 344 8.33 -19.53 11.00
N THR A 345 9.48 -18.92 10.73
CA THR A 345 10.65 -19.60 10.14
C THR A 345 11.64 -20.15 11.15
N GLU A 346 11.61 -19.64 12.37
CA GLU A 346 12.60 -19.89 13.44
C GLU A 346 14.04 -19.60 12.98
N ASN A 347 14.20 -18.66 12.02
CA ASN A 347 15.47 -18.31 11.41
C ASN A 347 15.66 -16.79 11.32
N ALA A 348 16.55 -16.24 12.15
CA ALA A 348 16.83 -14.82 12.24
C ALA A 348 17.39 -14.21 10.94
N GLN A 349 18.05 -15.01 10.09
CA GLN A 349 18.53 -14.52 8.80
C GLN A 349 17.36 -14.24 7.85
N VAL A 350 16.37 -15.16 7.78
CA VAL A 350 15.16 -14.94 6.98
C VAL A 350 14.40 -13.71 7.47
N SER A 351 14.31 -13.56 8.80
CA SER A 351 13.61 -12.42 9.40
C SER A 351 14.28 -11.08 9.09
N LEU A 352 15.62 -11.01 9.18
CA LEU A 352 16.38 -9.80 8.82
C LEU A 352 16.30 -9.50 7.33
N VAL A 353 16.47 -10.51 6.47
CA VAL A 353 16.38 -10.34 5.01
C VAL A 353 14.97 -9.89 4.62
N GLY A 354 13.93 -10.49 5.20
CA GLY A 354 12.55 -10.09 4.96
C GLY A 354 12.30 -8.64 5.35
N SER A 355 12.75 -8.24 6.55
CA SER A 355 12.64 -6.86 7.01
C SER A 355 13.43 -5.88 6.11
N ALA A 356 14.61 -6.28 5.63
CA ALA A 356 15.40 -5.44 4.72
C ALA A 356 14.72 -5.27 3.35
N LEU A 357 14.19 -6.36 2.76
CA LEU A 357 13.41 -6.28 1.52
C LEU A 357 12.16 -5.41 1.70
N PHE A 358 11.46 -5.55 2.83
CA PHE A 358 10.28 -4.76 3.14
C PHE A 358 10.59 -3.26 3.27
N CYS A 359 11.71 -2.89 3.90
CA CYS A 359 12.18 -1.49 3.94
C CYS A 359 12.54 -0.92 2.56
N MET A 360 12.89 -1.78 1.60
CA MET A 360 13.23 -1.39 0.22
C MET A 360 12.05 -1.56 -0.74
N ASP A 361 10.88 -1.95 -0.27
CA ASP A 361 9.66 -1.94 -1.09
C ASP A 361 9.13 -0.53 -1.23
N PHE A 362 8.88 -0.11 -2.49
CA PHE A 362 8.46 1.24 -2.81
C PHE A 362 7.10 1.57 -2.19
N MET A 363 6.14 0.65 -2.34
CA MET A 363 4.79 0.82 -1.81
C MET A 363 4.79 0.96 -0.28
N HIS A 364 5.67 0.23 0.42
CA HIS A 364 5.79 0.38 1.86
C HIS A 364 6.28 1.78 2.24
N LEU A 365 7.27 2.33 1.52
CA LEU A 365 7.77 3.68 1.79
C LEU A 365 6.68 4.72 1.52
N THR A 366 6.05 4.70 0.34
CA THR A 366 5.06 5.71 -0.05
C THR A 366 3.84 5.68 0.86
N LEU A 367 3.22 4.51 1.07
CA LEU A 367 2.03 4.38 1.92
C LEU A 367 2.31 4.67 3.42
N SER A 368 3.55 4.54 3.88
CA SER A 368 3.94 4.99 5.22
C SER A 368 3.99 6.52 5.33
N ARG A 369 4.06 7.25 4.22
CA ARG A 369 4.21 8.71 4.16
C ARG A 369 2.94 9.45 3.78
N ILE A 370 1.86 8.73 3.54
CA ILE A 370 0.54 9.27 3.18
C ILE A 370 -0.45 8.96 4.30
N ALA A 371 -1.31 9.91 4.64
CA ALA A 371 -2.36 9.72 5.62
C ALA A 371 -3.54 8.93 5.02
N THR A 372 -3.29 7.65 4.73
CA THR A 372 -4.31 6.70 4.27
C THR A 372 -4.52 5.58 5.29
N LEU A 373 -5.63 4.87 5.16
CA LEU A 373 -5.97 3.78 6.09
C LEU A 373 -5.12 2.52 5.86
N ASP A 374 -4.36 2.46 4.77
CA ASP A 374 -3.67 1.24 4.33
C ASP A 374 -2.51 0.84 5.25
N SER A 375 -1.66 1.79 5.64
CA SER A 375 -0.57 1.54 6.60
C SER A 375 -1.11 1.16 7.98
N LEU A 376 -2.22 1.79 8.38
CA LEU A 376 -2.87 1.53 9.67
C LEU A 376 -3.45 0.13 9.73
N VAL A 377 -4.23 -0.27 8.72
CA VAL A 377 -4.82 -1.62 8.68
C VAL A 377 -3.76 -2.70 8.50
N ALA A 378 -2.71 -2.44 7.70
CA ALA A 378 -1.60 -3.36 7.50
C ALA A 378 -0.86 -3.65 8.81
N PHE A 379 -0.66 -2.62 9.65
CA PHE A 379 -0.06 -2.78 10.98
C PHE A 379 -0.87 -3.75 11.85
N PHE A 380 -2.19 -3.55 11.95
CA PHE A 380 -3.04 -4.42 12.77
C PHE A 380 -3.16 -5.84 12.19
N ILE A 381 -3.21 -6.00 10.86
CA ILE A 381 -3.24 -7.31 10.22
C ILE A 381 -1.95 -8.07 10.48
N LEU A 382 -0.80 -7.43 10.38
CA LEU A 382 0.48 -8.09 10.63
C LEU A 382 0.70 -8.39 12.11
N LEU A 383 0.28 -7.48 13.00
CA LEU A 383 0.30 -7.69 14.45
C LEU A 383 -0.58 -8.89 14.84
N MET A 384 -1.81 -8.95 14.33
CA MET A 384 -2.73 -10.06 14.49
C MET A 384 -2.09 -11.37 14.01
N ALA A 385 -1.50 -11.40 12.81
CA ALA A 385 -0.85 -12.61 12.28
C ALA A 385 0.30 -13.10 13.16
N ALA A 386 1.08 -12.18 13.74
CA ALA A 386 2.18 -12.52 14.66
C ALA A 386 1.65 -13.04 16.01
N LEU A 387 0.67 -12.36 16.61
CA LEU A 387 0.02 -12.77 17.88
C LEU A 387 -0.64 -14.13 17.71
N PHE A 388 -1.40 -14.33 16.64
CA PHE A 388 -2.06 -15.59 16.33
C PHE A 388 -1.07 -16.76 16.17
N LEU A 389 0.03 -16.54 15.43
CA LEU A 389 1.07 -17.55 15.27
C LEU A 389 1.73 -17.91 16.62
N LYS A 390 1.95 -16.90 17.48
CA LYS A 390 2.45 -17.11 18.84
C LYS A 390 1.46 -17.91 19.68
N LEU A 391 0.16 -17.59 19.57
CA LEU A 391 -0.93 -18.33 20.22
C LEU A 391 -0.93 -19.81 19.82
N LEU A 392 -0.87 -20.10 18.51
CA LEU A 392 -0.86 -21.48 18.03
C LEU A 392 0.36 -22.28 18.54
N LYS A 393 1.54 -21.64 18.61
CA LYS A 393 2.75 -22.27 19.15
C LYS A 393 2.59 -22.58 20.64
N MET A 394 2.13 -21.61 21.43
CA MET A 394 1.92 -21.81 22.86
C MET A 394 0.86 -22.89 23.14
N ALA A 395 -0.25 -22.87 22.40
CA ALA A 395 -1.29 -23.91 22.53
C ALA A 395 -0.75 -25.31 22.19
N ALA A 396 0.06 -25.42 21.12
CA ALA A 396 0.70 -26.68 20.74
C ALA A 396 1.68 -27.19 21.82
N GLU A 397 2.46 -26.30 22.44
CA GLU A 397 3.34 -26.61 23.57
C GLU A 397 2.52 -27.11 24.78
N GLU A 398 1.46 -26.42 25.16
CA GLU A 398 0.60 -26.83 26.31
C GLU A 398 -0.08 -28.17 26.05
N ILE A 399 -0.55 -28.43 24.82
CA ILE A 399 -1.10 -29.73 24.43
C ILE A 399 -0.04 -30.82 24.57
N SER A 400 1.20 -30.54 24.14
CA SER A 400 2.31 -31.50 24.22
C SER A 400 2.71 -31.82 25.65
N CYS A 401 2.56 -30.85 26.59
CA CYS A 401 2.76 -31.02 28.02
C CYS A 401 1.56 -31.68 28.74
N GLY A 402 0.52 -32.11 28.03
CA GLY A 402 -0.63 -32.81 28.57
C GLY A 402 -1.60 -31.93 29.40
N ARG A 403 -1.59 -30.60 29.21
CA ARG A 403 -2.56 -29.73 29.92
C ARG A 403 -3.98 -30.05 29.49
N LYS A 404 -4.91 -29.93 30.45
CA LYS A 404 -6.33 -30.22 30.24
C LYS A 404 -7.15 -29.05 29.71
N GLY A 405 -6.58 -27.82 29.69
CA GLY A 405 -7.19 -26.60 29.18
C GLY A 405 -6.18 -25.48 28.99
N PRO A 406 -6.53 -24.43 28.22
CA PRO A 406 -5.67 -23.28 27.97
C PRO A 406 -5.27 -22.55 29.26
N SER A 407 -4.04 -22.04 29.31
CA SER A 407 -3.58 -21.24 30.43
C SER A 407 -4.08 -19.80 30.33
N ALA A 408 -4.03 -19.07 31.45
CA ALA A 408 -4.29 -17.63 31.46
C ALA A 408 -3.39 -16.85 30.45
N LYS A 409 -2.16 -17.33 30.20
CA LYS A 409 -1.25 -16.73 29.22
C LYS A 409 -1.78 -16.90 27.78
N VAL A 410 -2.30 -18.08 27.46
CA VAL A 410 -2.92 -18.36 26.14
C VAL A 410 -4.17 -17.51 25.97
N LEU A 411 -5.02 -17.41 27.02
CA LEU A 411 -6.22 -16.57 26.99
C LEU A 411 -5.86 -15.08 26.86
N CYS A 412 -4.89 -14.57 27.61
CA CYS A 412 -4.43 -13.19 27.50
C CYS A 412 -3.92 -12.87 26.07
N LEU A 413 -3.14 -13.77 25.49
CA LEU A 413 -2.65 -13.63 24.12
C LEU A 413 -3.81 -13.64 23.12
N MET A 414 -4.82 -14.49 23.34
CA MET A 414 -6.02 -14.54 22.50
C MET A 414 -6.84 -13.24 22.59
N LEU A 415 -6.96 -12.64 23.78
CA LEU A 415 -7.62 -11.34 23.96
C LEU A 415 -6.88 -10.22 23.23
N LEU A 416 -5.55 -10.19 23.34
CA LEU A 416 -4.72 -9.20 22.60
C LEU A 416 -4.85 -9.37 21.09
N ASP A 417 -4.87 -10.61 20.61
CA ASP A 417 -5.06 -10.94 19.21
C ASP A 417 -6.47 -10.54 18.73
N GLY A 418 -7.51 -10.86 19.52
CA GLY A 418 -8.87 -10.41 19.25
C GLY A 418 -9.01 -8.89 19.20
N ALA A 419 -8.25 -8.16 20.03
CA ALA A 419 -8.20 -6.71 19.98
C ALA A 419 -7.52 -6.21 18.67
N ALA A 420 -6.42 -6.85 18.24
CA ALA A 420 -5.77 -6.53 16.97
C ALA A 420 -6.70 -6.78 15.77
N VAL A 421 -7.48 -7.88 15.79
CA VAL A 421 -8.54 -8.15 14.79
C VAL A 421 -9.58 -7.03 14.81
N GLY A 422 -10.07 -6.63 15.99
CA GLY A 422 -11.03 -5.56 16.16
C GLY A 422 -10.53 -4.23 15.60
N MET A 423 -9.29 -3.87 15.88
CA MET A 423 -8.65 -2.66 15.33
C MET A 423 -8.51 -2.74 13.80
N ALA A 424 -8.12 -3.90 13.26
CA ALA A 424 -8.00 -4.08 11.82
C ALA A 424 -9.34 -3.85 11.10
N VAL A 425 -10.41 -4.54 11.54
CA VAL A 425 -11.73 -4.44 10.88
C VAL A 425 -12.40 -3.09 11.10
N SER A 426 -12.09 -2.41 12.23
CA SER A 426 -12.59 -1.06 12.52
C SER A 426 -11.83 0.04 11.76
N THR A 427 -10.67 -0.29 11.19
CA THR A 427 -9.87 0.63 10.36
C THR A 427 -10.26 0.51 8.88
N LYS A 428 -10.27 -0.70 8.33
CA LYS A 428 -10.62 -0.96 6.92
C LYS A 428 -11.13 -2.40 6.75
N TRP A 429 -12.12 -2.60 5.90
CA TRP A 429 -12.73 -3.93 5.73
C TRP A 429 -11.80 -5.00 5.13
N THR A 430 -10.63 -4.63 4.62
CA THR A 430 -9.56 -5.60 4.31
C THR A 430 -9.13 -6.42 5.54
N GLY A 431 -9.36 -5.91 6.75
CA GLY A 431 -9.20 -6.66 8.01
C GLY A 431 -10.06 -7.93 8.07
N PHE A 432 -11.25 -7.95 7.46
CA PHE A 432 -12.07 -9.16 7.37
C PHE A 432 -11.42 -10.28 6.52
N TYR A 433 -10.65 -9.93 5.50
CA TYR A 433 -9.94 -10.92 4.69
C TYR A 433 -8.91 -11.67 5.54
N ALA A 434 -8.14 -10.92 6.33
CA ALA A 434 -7.17 -11.49 7.25
C ALA A 434 -7.85 -12.30 8.38
N MET A 435 -8.95 -11.81 8.93
CA MET A 435 -9.75 -12.52 9.94
C MET A 435 -10.28 -13.86 9.41
N LEU A 436 -10.76 -13.90 8.16
CA LEU A 436 -11.19 -15.13 7.51
C LEU A 436 -10.04 -16.14 7.40
N GLY A 437 -8.86 -15.69 6.92
CA GLY A 437 -7.68 -16.55 6.84
C GLY A 437 -7.25 -17.08 8.18
N MET A 438 -7.26 -16.23 9.21
CA MET A 438 -6.97 -16.62 10.59
C MET A 438 -7.97 -17.65 11.10
N ALA A 439 -9.28 -17.46 10.86
CA ALA A 439 -10.32 -18.41 11.25
C ALA A 439 -10.12 -19.79 10.60
N LEU A 440 -9.82 -19.83 9.27
CA LEU A 440 -9.51 -21.08 8.59
C LEU A 440 -8.30 -21.81 9.21
N CYS A 441 -7.24 -21.07 9.55
CA CYS A 441 -6.08 -21.64 10.25
C CYS A 441 -6.43 -22.14 11.65
N PHE A 442 -7.25 -21.39 12.40
CA PHE A 442 -7.65 -21.75 13.76
C PHE A 442 -8.47 -23.05 13.79
N PHE A 443 -9.53 -23.10 13.00
CA PHE A 443 -10.36 -24.31 12.87
C PHE A 443 -9.55 -25.51 12.34
N GLY A 444 -8.67 -25.28 11.37
CA GLY A 444 -7.76 -26.29 10.85
C GLY A 444 -6.81 -26.84 11.92
N ALA A 445 -6.19 -25.97 12.72
CA ALA A 445 -5.27 -26.37 13.77
C ALA A 445 -6.01 -27.18 14.87
N VAL A 446 -7.15 -26.69 15.34
CA VAL A 446 -7.99 -27.41 16.33
C VAL A 446 -8.42 -28.77 15.78
N GLY A 447 -8.88 -28.85 14.54
CA GLY A 447 -9.26 -30.11 13.88
C GLY A 447 -8.11 -31.12 13.83
N VAL A 448 -6.91 -30.66 13.44
CA VAL A 448 -5.69 -31.50 13.42
C VAL A 448 -5.34 -31.99 14.83
N TRP A 449 -5.41 -31.15 15.86
CA TRP A 449 -5.13 -31.56 17.24
C TRP A 449 -6.16 -32.54 17.75
N CYS A 450 -7.44 -32.37 17.50
CA CYS A 450 -8.48 -33.31 17.84
C CYS A 450 -8.29 -34.68 17.15
N CYS A 451 -7.99 -34.69 15.85
CA CYS A 451 -7.70 -35.90 15.10
C CYS A 451 -6.49 -36.66 15.67
N ARG A 452 -5.41 -35.92 16.02
CA ARG A 452 -4.21 -36.51 16.63
C ARG A 452 -4.50 -37.10 18.02
N ALA A 453 -5.27 -36.37 18.83
CA ALA A 453 -5.66 -36.83 20.15
C ALA A 453 -6.47 -38.15 20.05
N LYS A 454 -7.48 -38.21 19.16
CA LYS A 454 -8.26 -39.44 18.93
C LYS A 454 -7.38 -40.62 18.49
N ARG A 455 -6.45 -40.39 17.56
CA ARG A 455 -5.52 -41.44 17.08
C ARG A 455 -4.59 -41.96 18.17
N LYS A 456 -4.24 -41.12 19.15
CA LYS A 456 -3.40 -41.49 20.30
C LYS A 456 -4.20 -41.99 21.52
N GLY A 457 -5.52 -42.07 21.44
CA GLY A 457 -6.38 -42.41 22.54
C GLY A 457 -6.37 -41.36 23.69
N THR A 458 -5.95 -40.11 23.41
CA THR A 458 -5.91 -39.03 24.40
C THR A 458 -7.12 -38.10 24.31
N SER A 459 -7.32 -37.29 25.34
CA SER A 459 -8.48 -36.39 25.42
C SER A 459 -8.35 -35.18 24.46
N CYS A 460 -9.43 -34.84 23.78
CA CYS A 460 -9.55 -33.61 22.96
C CYS A 460 -9.94 -32.38 23.79
N ARG A 461 -10.08 -32.51 25.14
CA ARG A 461 -10.66 -31.47 25.99
C ARG A 461 -9.99 -30.12 25.84
N TYR A 462 -8.64 -30.08 25.81
CA TYR A 462 -7.90 -28.81 25.58
C TYR A 462 -8.31 -28.12 24.29
N SER A 463 -8.32 -28.85 23.18
CA SER A 463 -8.65 -28.31 21.86
C SER A 463 -10.10 -27.80 21.78
N ILE A 464 -11.03 -28.48 22.44
CA ILE A 464 -12.45 -28.10 22.52
C ILE A 464 -12.60 -26.81 23.35
N LEU A 465 -11.92 -26.72 24.50
CA LEU A 465 -11.94 -25.52 25.33
C LEU A 465 -11.33 -24.33 24.60
N LEU A 466 -10.17 -24.52 23.97
CA LEU A 466 -9.53 -23.49 23.14
C LEU A 466 -10.46 -23.01 22.02
N LEU A 467 -11.20 -23.93 21.39
CA LEU A 467 -12.18 -23.60 20.36
C LEU A 467 -13.31 -22.73 20.91
N ALA A 468 -13.89 -23.15 22.06
CA ALA A 468 -14.98 -22.41 22.67
C ALA A 468 -14.56 -21.01 23.12
N GLU A 469 -13.38 -20.89 23.79
CA GLU A 469 -12.79 -19.60 24.15
C GLU A 469 -12.49 -18.75 22.90
N GLY A 470 -11.93 -19.36 21.84
CA GLY A 470 -11.63 -18.65 20.57
C GLY A 470 -12.89 -18.13 19.88
N ILE A 471 -13.95 -18.94 19.79
CA ILE A 471 -15.24 -18.46 19.23
C ILE A 471 -15.75 -17.27 20.05
N GLY A 472 -15.71 -17.35 21.38
CA GLY A 472 -16.13 -16.25 22.24
C GLY A 472 -15.30 -14.98 22.04
N VAL A 473 -13.97 -15.10 22.12
CA VAL A 473 -13.07 -13.94 22.02
C VAL A 473 -13.10 -13.31 20.63
N TYR A 474 -12.97 -14.10 19.57
CA TYR A 474 -12.90 -13.57 18.19
C TYR A 474 -14.24 -13.13 17.61
N SER A 475 -15.37 -13.49 18.26
CA SER A 475 -16.66 -12.90 17.93
C SER A 475 -16.93 -11.64 18.74
N VAL A 476 -16.71 -11.67 20.07
CA VAL A 476 -17.12 -10.59 20.96
C VAL A 476 -16.17 -9.40 20.91
N ILE A 477 -14.86 -9.62 21.03
CA ILE A 477 -13.88 -8.51 21.13
C ILE A 477 -13.85 -7.66 19.85
N PRO A 478 -13.71 -8.22 18.62
CA PRO A 478 -13.75 -7.44 17.41
C PRO A 478 -15.07 -6.72 17.21
N PHE A 479 -16.19 -7.39 17.51
CA PHE A 479 -17.52 -6.78 17.39
C PHE A 479 -17.68 -5.58 18.34
N VAL A 480 -17.25 -5.70 19.61
CA VAL A 480 -17.33 -4.63 20.60
C VAL A 480 -16.46 -3.45 20.17
N ILE A 481 -15.22 -3.68 19.69
CA ILE A 481 -14.34 -2.61 19.21
C ILE A 481 -14.96 -1.93 18.00
N TYR A 482 -15.49 -2.71 17.03
CA TYR A 482 -16.17 -2.18 15.85
C TYR A 482 -17.38 -1.33 16.23
N LEU A 483 -18.26 -1.85 17.11
CA LEU A 483 -19.44 -1.12 17.59
C LEU A 483 -19.04 0.17 18.32
N LEU A 484 -18.08 0.10 19.25
CA LEU A 484 -17.65 1.27 20.03
C LEU A 484 -16.96 2.32 19.18
N SER A 485 -16.36 1.96 18.05
CA SER A 485 -15.76 2.92 17.12
C SER A 485 -16.80 3.88 16.54
N PHE A 486 -18.08 3.54 16.51
CA PHE A 486 -19.17 4.41 16.05
C PHE A 486 -19.74 5.34 17.14
N VAL A 487 -19.24 5.31 18.37
CA VAL A 487 -19.73 6.21 19.44
C VAL A 487 -19.53 7.68 19.11
N PRO A 488 -18.37 8.14 18.60
CA PRO A 488 -18.21 9.53 18.19
C PRO A 488 -19.12 9.91 17.02
N VAL A 489 -19.28 9.03 16.03
CA VAL A 489 -20.17 9.24 14.88
C VAL A 489 -21.63 9.43 15.35
N MET A 490 -22.08 8.56 16.26
CA MET A 490 -23.42 8.64 16.83
C MET A 490 -23.65 10.00 17.53
N LYS A 491 -22.66 10.45 18.32
CA LYS A 491 -22.74 11.74 19.03
C LYS A 491 -22.79 12.91 18.07
N ALA A 492 -21.94 12.91 17.05
CA ALA A 492 -21.88 13.97 16.06
C ALA A 492 -23.18 14.09 15.24
N LEU A 493 -23.85 12.96 14.97
CA LEU A 493 -25.15 12.91 14.29
C LEU A 493 -26.34 13.23 15.21
N GLY A 494 -26.12 13.41 16.51
CA GLY A 494 -27.21 13.61 17.50
C GLY A 494 -28.12 12.40 17.71
N GLU A 495 -27.67 11.22 17.26
CA GLU A 495 -28.43 9.98 17.35
C GLU A 495 -28.26 9.33 18.74
N LYS A 496 -29.23 8.48 19.14
CA LYS A 496 -29.22 7.83 20.46
C LYS A 496 -28.98 6.33 20.41
N ASN A 497 -29.10 5.71 19.25
CA ASN A 497 -28.97 4.25 19.09
C ASN A 497 -27.69 3.88 18.36
N LEU A 498 -26.67 3.49 19.11
CA LEU A 498 -25.35 3.14 18.60
C LEU A 498 -25.39 1.99 17.57
N PHE A 499 -26.18 0.95 17.84
CA PHE A 499 -26.29 -0.19 16.93
C PHE A 499 -26.93 0.23 15.60
N GLN A 500 -27.95 1.08 15.64
CA GLN A 500 -28.62 1.58 14.45
C GLN A 500 -27.67 2.44 13.60
N VAL A 501 -26.87 3.31 14.22
CA VAL A 501 -25.85 4.13 13.50
C VAL A 501 -24.82 3.25 12.85
N MET A 502 -24.22 2.32 13.62
CA MET A 502 -23.27 1.34 13.07
C MET A 502 -23.85 0.59 11.87
N TRP A 503 -25.09 0.09 12.00
CA TRP A 503 -25.74 -0.67 10.93
C TRP A 503 -26.00 0.18 9.68
N LYS A 504 -26.60 1.38 9.84
CA LYS A 504 -26.86 2.30 8.71
C LYS A 504 -25.56 2.64 7.95
N VAL A 505 -24.52 3.04 8.68
CA VAL A 505 -23.24 3.40 8.06
C VAL A 505 -22.57 2.19 7.42
N SER A 506 -22.65 0.99 8.03
CA SER A 506 -22.10 -0.23 7.43
C SER A 506 -22.83 -0.64 6.15
N VAL A 507 -24.15 -0.47 6.09
CA VAL A 507 -24.92 -0.68 4.85
C VAL A 507 -24.53 0.35 3.79
N PHE A 508 -24.42 1.62 4.16
CA PHE A 508 -23.94 2.66 3.24
C PHE A 508 -22.56 2.33 2.67
N MET A 509 -21.60 1.90 3.51
CA MET A 509 -20.28 1.46 3.04
C MET A 509 -20.39 0.33 2.00
N LEU A 510 -21.25 -0.66 2.25
CA LEU A 510 -21.43 -1.79 1.34
C LEU A 510 -22.00 -1.33 0.00
N ASP A 511 -23.05 -0.51 0.03
CA ASP A 511 -23.68 0.02 -1.16
C ASP A 511 -22.72 0.89 -1.97
N PHE A 512 -21.99 1.80 -1.30
CA PHE A 512 -20.96 2.62 -1.93
C PHE A 512 -19.91 1.76 -2.63
N HIS A 513 -19.30 0.82 -1.91
CA HIS A 513 -18.24 -0.02 -2.48
C HIS A 513 -18.73 -0.98 -3.57
N SER A 514 -19.99 -1.34 -3.60
CA SER A 514 -20.55 -2.17 -4.69
C SER A 514 -20.89 -1.34 -5.93
N GLY A 515 -21.08 -0.02 -5.79
CA GLY A 515 -21.50 0.89 -6.85
C GLY A 515 -20.37 1.63 -7.58
N ILE A 516 -19.11 1.52 -7.13
CA ILE A 516 -17.98 2.24 -7.75
C ILE A 516 -17.65 1.63 -9.13
N THR A 517 -17.96 2.35 -10.21
CA THR A 517 -17.73 1.89 -11.61
C THR A 517 -17.13 2.99 -12.50
N PHE A 518 -16.57 4.06 -11.91
CA PHE A 518 -16.00 5.16 -12.69
C PHE A 518 -14.67 4.77 -13.37
N GLU A 519 -14.41 5.34 -14.54
CA GLU A 519 -13.14 5.22 -15.22
C GLU A 519 -12.10 6.15 -14.57
N HIS A 520 -10.90 5.61 -14.34
CA HIS A 520 -9.79 6.38 -13.78
C HIS A 520 -8.47 5.97 -14.44
N PRO A 521 -7.57 6.90 -14.79
CA PRO A 521 -6.35 6.59 -15.53
C PRO A 521 -5.40 5.64 -14.78
N TYR A 522 -5.46 5.61 -13.46
CA TYR A 522 -4.66 4.72 -12.62
C TYR A 522 -5.39 3.43 -12.19
N ALA A 523 -6.64 3.23 -12.62
CA ALA A 523 -7.36 2.00 -12.35
C ALA A 523 -6.69 0.80 -13.02
N CYS A 524 -6.54 -0.31 -12.29
CA CYS A 524 -5.92 -1.52 -12.82
C CYS A 524 -6.46 -2.77 -12.14
N ALA A 525 -6.70 -3.82 -12.93
CA ALA A 525 -7.23 -5.07 -12.43
C ALA A 525 -6.27 -5.73 -11.41
N TRP A 526 -6.82 -6.34 -10.35
CA TRP A 526 -6.07 -6.93 -9.24
C TRP A 526 -4.98 -7.93 -9.67
N TYR A 527 -5.19 -8.68 -10.75
CA TYR A 527 -4.23 -9.67 -11.27
C TYR A 527 -3.02 -9.03 -11.97
N THR A 528 -3.06 -7.73 -12.24
CA THR A 528 -1.94 -6.97 -12.82
C THR A 528 -1.06 -6.30 -11.76
N TRP A 529 -1.50 -6.24 -10.50
CA TRP A 529 -0.79 -5.52 -9.44
C TRP A 529 0.63 -6.04 -9.20
N VAL A 530 0.78 -7.35 -9.06
CA VAL A 530 2.10 -7.97 -8.84
C VAL A 530 3.08 -7.73 -9.99
N LEU A 531 2.59 -7.38 -11.18
CA LEU A 531 3.38 -7.04 -12.35
C LEU A 531 3.75 -5.56 -12.41
N ASP A 532 3.30 -4.75 -11.46
CA ASP A 532 3.54 -3.31 -11.44
C ASP A 532 3.06 -2.60 -12.70
N ARG A 533 1.89 -2.99 -13.23
CA ARG A 533 1.49 -2.53 -14.55
C ARG A 533 1.19 -1.04 -14.61
N ILE A 534 0.45 -0.51 -13.63
CA ILE A 534 0.03 0.89 -13.59
C ILE A 534 0.31 1.44 -12.18
N PRO A 535 1.41 2.19 -11.99
CA PRO A 535 1.66 2.93 -10.77
C PRO A 535 0.58 3.98 -10.52
N LEU A 536 0.29 4.25 -9.26
CA LEU A 536 -0.56 5.36 -8.86
C LEU A 536 0.32 6.58 -8.59
N VAL A 537 -0.01 7.72 -9.18
CA VAL A 537 0.61 9.01 -8.85
C VAL A 537 -0.23 9.67 -7.78
N ASP A 538 0.32 9.78 -6.57
CA ASP A 538 -0.37 10.34 -5.40
C ASP A 538 -0.27 11.86 -5.35
N ALA A 539 0.85 12.41 -5.83
CA ALA A 539 1.07 13.85 -5.98
C ALA A 539 2.08 14.13 -7.09
N ALA A 540 1.86 15.22 -7.82
CA ALA A 540 2.79 15.73 -8.81
C ALA A 540 2.73 17.26 -8.82
N ALA A 541 3.89 17.91 -8.78
CA ALA A 541 4.02 19.35 -8.89
C ALA A 541 5.25 19.70 -9.75
N ILE A 542 5.11 20.68 -10.64
CA ILE A 542 6.22 21.21 -11.41
C ILE A 542 6.83 22.37 -10.61
N CYS A 543 8.11 22.26 -10.31
CA CYS A 543 8.88 23.29 -9.60
C CYS A 543 9.31 24.41 -10.55
N ALA A 544 9.61 25.59 -9.98
CA ALA A 544 10.02 26.78 -10.78
C ALA A 544 11.27 26.54 -11.64
N ASP A 545 12.17 25.65 -11.20
CA ASP A 545 13.39 25.27 -11.94
C ASP A 545 13.16 24.20 -13.03
N GLY A 546 11.90 23.87 -13.33
CA GLY A 546 11.52 22.85 -14.32
C GLY A 546 11.71 21.40 -13.86
N LYS A 547 12.01 21.18 -12.59
CA LYS A 547 11.97 19.85 -12.00
C LYS A 547 10.54 19.44 -11.64
N VAL A 548 10.35 18.17 -11.35
CA VAL A 548 9.07 17.64 -10.85
C VAL A 548 9.26 17.07 -9.46
N SER A 549 8.40 17.48 -8.53
CA SER A 549 8.21 16.83 -7.24
C SER A 549 7.07 15.82 -7.40
N LEU A 550 7.38 14.55 -7.24
CA LEU A 550 6.45 13.44 -7.54
C LEU A 550 6.43 12.44 -6.39
N VAL A 551 5.25 12.01 -5.99
CA VAL A 551 5.06 10.85 -5.10
C VAL A 551 4.23 9.82 -5.86
N ALA A 552 4.78 8.61 -6.02
CA ALA A 552 4.13 7.53 -6.75
C ALA A 552 4.13 6.23 -5.95
N THR A 553 2.97 5.58 -5.87
CA THR A 553 2.75 4.31 -5.19
C THR A 553 2.76 3.15 -6.16
N PHE A 554 3.75 2.27 -6.03
CA PHE A 554 3.92 1.02 -6.77
C PHE A 554 4.97 0.14 -6.08
N GLY A 555 5.28 -1.05 -6.59
CA GLY A 555 6.22 -1.97 -5.96
C GLY A 555 7.66 -1.81 -6.43
N ASN A 556 8.61 -2.31 -5.64
CA ASN A 556 9.98 -2.50 -6.13
C ASN A 556 10.00 -3.68 -7.12
N PRO A 557 10.31 -3.46 -8.40
CA PRO A 557 10.24 -4.52 -9.43
C PRO A 557 11.08 -5.76 -9.10
N ILE A 558 12.23 -5.57 -8.46
CA ILE A 558 13.10 -6.69 -8.06
C ILE A 558 12.42 -7.56 -7.00
N ILE A 559 11.72 -6.92 -6.05
CA ILE A 559 10.99 -7.62 -4.98
C ILE A 559 9.73 -8.28 -5.54
N TRP A 560 8.93 -7.54 -6.32
CA TRP A 560 7.63 -8.04 -6.75
C TRP A 560 7.75 -9.10 -7.84
N TRP A 561 8.54 -8.86 -8.88
CA TRP A 561 8.74 -9.86 -9.95
C TRP A 561 9.55 -11.06 -9.47
N GLY A 562 10.62 -10.80 -8.71
CA GLY A 562 11.38 -11.89 -8.07
C GLY A 562 10.56 -12.66 -7.05
N GLY A 563 9.74 -11.96 -6.26
CA GLY A 563 8.80 -12.51 -5.29
C GLY A 563 7.71 -13.38 -5.93
N LEU A 564 7.18 -12.97 -7.09
CA LEU A 564 6.25 -13.80 -7.86
C LEU A 564 6.90 -15.13 -8.30
N GLY A 565 8.12 -15.07 -8.82
CA GLY A 565 8.90 -16.27 -9.14
C GLY A 565 9.14 -17.15 -7.91
N ALA A 566 9.49 -16.52 -6.78
CA ALA A 566 9.68 -17.19 -5.50
C ALA A 566 8.37 -17.83 -4.99
N PHE A 567 7.22 -17.17 -5.15
CA PHE A 567 5.92 -17.72 -4.79
C PHE A 567 5.61 -19.03 -5.53
N PHE A 568 5.76 -19.05 -6.84
CA PHE A 568 5.51 -20.28 -7.62
C PHE A 568 6.49 -21.39 -7.25
N TYR A 569 7.77 -21.05 -7.06
CA TYR A 569 8.77 -22.01 -6.56
C TYR A 569 8.33 -22.61 -5.22
N LEU A 570 7.92 -21.76 -4.28
CA LEU A 570 7.55 -22.14 -2.93
C LEU A 570 6.25 -22.96 -2.92
N LEU A 571 5.29 -22.64 -3.76
CA LEU A 571 4.05 -23.40 -3.94
C LEU A 571 4.33 -24.83 -4.38
N VAL A 572 5.16 -24.98 -5.42
CA VAL A 572 5.58 -26.31 -5.90
C VAL A 572 6.36 -27.09 -4.83
N ARG A 573 7.25 -26.41 -4.11
CA ARG A 573 8.02 -27.01 -3.01
C ARG A 573 7.09 -27.46 -1.87
N THR A 574 6.11 -26.63 -1.50
CA THR A 574 5.11 -26.97 -0.48
C THR A 574 4.34 -28.24 -0.82
N ILE A 575 3.88 -28.35 -2.07
CA ILE A 575 3.13 -29.55 -2.52
C ILE A 575 4.02 -30.78 -2.56
N ARG A 576 5.26 -30.66 -3.10
CA ARG A 576 6.15 -31.83 -3.33
C ARG A 576 6.90 -32.26 -2.08
N LYS A 577 7.38 -31.31 -1.27
CA LYS A 577 8.24 -31.58 -0.10
C LYS A 577 7.54 -31.35 1.23
N ARG A 578 6.25 -30.99 1.21
CA ARG A 578 5.46 -30.68 2.40
C ARG A 578 6.11 -29.60 3.28
N ASP A 579 6.68 -28.56 2.62
CA ASP A 579 7.29 -27.42 3.30
C ASP A 579 6.21 -26.60 4.01
N ARG A 580 6.11 -26.77 5.33
CA ARG A 580 5.05 -26.13 6.13
C ARG A 580 5.24 -24.63 6.25
N VAL A 581 6.48 -24.17 6.33
CA VAL A 581 6.79 -22.73 6.39
C VAL A 581 6.43 -22.07 5.07
N GLY A 582 6.86 -22.69 3.96
CA GLY A 582 6.49 -22.24 2.64
C GLY A 582 4.99 -22.21 2.41
N GLY A 583 4.28 -23.27 2.86
CA GLY A 583 2.81 -23.33 2.78
C GLY A 583 2.12 -22.23 3.56
N ALA A 584 2.60 -21.91 4.77
CA ALA A 584 2.05 -20.84 5.59
C ALA A 584 2.25 -19.45 4.95
N LEU A 585 3.45 -19.18 4.39
CA LEU A 585 3.71 -17.93 3.68
C LEU A 585 2.82 -17.78 2.44
N CYS A 586 2.71 -18.85 1.62
CA CYS A 586 1.81 -18.85 0.46
C CYS A 586 0.34 -18.66 0.89
N PHE A 587 -0.07 -19.27 1.99
CA PHE A 587 -1.42 -19.12 2.52
C PHE A 587 -1.71 -17.67 2.94
N CYS A 588 -0.81 -17.02 3.71
CA CYS A 588 -0.97 -15.62 4.11
C CYS A 588 -1.07 -14.70 2.89
N TYR A 589 -0.20 -14.90 1.89
CA TYR A 589 -0.24 -14.13 0.64
C TYR A 589 -1.57 -14.30 -0.10
N LEU A 590 -2.02 -15.54 -0.30
CA LEU A 590 -3.25 -15.84 -1.01
C LEU A 590 -4.50 -15.39 -0.24
N THR A 591 -4.49 -15.45 1.08
CA THR A 591 -5.60 -14.96 1.90
C THR A 591 -5.89 -13.48 1.68
N MET A 592 -4.85 -12.67 1.48
CA MET A 592 -5.00 -11.24 1.22
C MET A 592 -5.29 -10.93 -0.25
N LEU A 593 -4.88 -11.79 -1.18
CA LEU A 593 -5.05 -11.58 -2.62
C LEU A 593 -6.37 -12.19 -3.16
N ALA A 594 -6.74 -13.39 -2.71
CA ALA A 594 -7.87 -14.13 -3.29
C ALA A 594 -9.24 -13.42 -3.16
N PRO A 595 -9.55 -12.66 -2.10
CA PRO A 595 -10.82 -11.94 -2.04
C PRO A 595 -11.07 -10.97 -3.20
N TRP A 596 -10.00 -10.42 -3.78
CA TRP A 596 -10.09 -9.50 -4.92
C TRP A 596 -10.62 -10.16 -6.20
N LEU A 597 -10.63 -11.51 -6.28
CA LEU A 597 -11.35 -12.28 -7.33
C LEU A 597 -12.84 -11.96 -7.40
N PHE A 598 -13.43 -11.57 -6.27
CA PHE A 598 -14.88 -11.32 -6.15
C PHE A 598 -15.21 -9.82 -6.19
N VAL A 599 -14.20 -8.96 -6.30
CA VAL A 599 -14.37 -7.50 -6.34
C VAL A 599 -14.46 -7.07 -7.82
N THR A 600 -15.61 -6.52 -8.20
CA THR A 600 -15.90 -6.08 -9.58
C THR A 600 -15.80 -4.57 -9.78
N ARG A 601 -15.62 -3.79 -8.71
CA ARG A 601 -15.51 -2.34 -8.75
C ARG A 601 -14.17 -1.87 -9.29
N THR A 602 -14.06 -0.58 -9.59
CA THR A 602 -12.78 0.08 -9.87
C THR A 602 -11.81 -0.09 -8.71
N VAL A 603 -10.59 -0.55 -9.02
CA VAL A 603 -9.53 -0.86 -8.04
C VAL A 603 -8.18 -0.33 -8.51
N PHE A 604 -7.27 -0.13 -7.54
CA PHE A 604 -5.96 0.50 -7.73
C PHE A 604 -4.84 -0.35 -7.13
N ILE A 605 -3.61 -0.12 -7.57
CA ILE A 605 -2.44 -0.91 -7.17
C ILE A 605 -2.17 -0.87 -5.65
N TYR A 606 -2.45 0.24 -4.96
CA TYR A 606 -2.17 0.37 -3.52
C TYR A 606 -2.95 -0.65 -2.66
N GLN A 607 -4.07 -1.16 -3.16
CA GLN A 607 -4.85 -2.20 -2.48
C GLN A 607 -4.11 -3.55 -2.40
N TYR A 608 -3.03 -3.72 -3.16
CA TYR A 608 -2.14 -4.89 -3.08
C TYR A 608 -1.20 -4.86 -1.87
N TYR A 609 -1.11 -3.75 -1.15
CA TYR A 609 -0.10 -3.51 -0.10
C TYR A 609 0.03 -4.63 0.93
N VAL A 610 -1.08 -5.07 1.55
CA VAL A 610 -1.00 -6.13 2.56
C VAL A 610 -0.51 -7.46 1.97
N SER A 611 -0.87 -7.75 0.72
CA SER A 611 -0.36 -8.93 0.01
C SER A 611 1.14 -8.82 -0.25
N SER A 612 1.65 -7.64 -0.63
CA SER A 612 3.08 -7.42 -0.92
C SER A 612 3.97 -7.63 0.31
N ILE A 613 3.48 -7.37 1.53
CA ILE A 613 4.20 -7.69 2.77
C ILE A 613 4.55 -9.18 2.83
N PHE A 614 3.56 -10.05 2.60
CA PHE A 614 3.79 -11.49 2.62
C PHE A 614 4.63 -11.96 1.42
N LEU A 615 4.56 -11.26 0.28
CA LEU A 615 5.43 -11.52 -0.87
C LEU A 615 6.91 -11.24 -0.54
N CYS A 616 7.21 -10.17 0.21
CA CYS A 616 8.56 -9.91 0.75
C CYS A 616 9.05 -11.08 1.64
N GLY A 617 8.16 -11.65 2.47
CA GLY A 617 8.47 -12.82 3.29
C GLY A 617 8.77 -14.08 2.46
N ILE A 618 8.00 -14.31 1.40
CA ILE A 618 8.23 -15.40 0.43
C ILE A 618 9.58 -15.21 -0.26
N ALA A 619 9.86 -14.01 -0.77
CA ALA A 619 11.13 -13.70 -1.42
C ALA A 619 12.32 -13.93 -0.48
N ALA A 620 12.25 -13.45 0.76
CA ALA A 620 13.28 -13.62 1.76
C ALA A 620 13.55 -15.10 2.08
N TYR A 621 12.47 -15.87 2.32
CA TYR A 621 12.60 -17.30 2.63
C TYR A 621 13.26 -18.06 1.48
N VAL A 622 12.83 -17.82 0.25
CA VAL A 622 13.40 -18.48 -0.94
C VAL A 622 14.84 -18.05 -1.19
N LEU A 623 15.16 -16.75 -1.09
CA LEU A 623 16.53 -16.25 -1.22
C LEU A 623 17.48 -16.89 -0.20
N CYS A 624 17.08 -16.94 1.07
CA CYS A 624 17.87 -17.60 2.12
C CYS A 624 18.02 -19.10 1.84
N LEU A 625 16.96 -19.78 1.41
CA LEU A 625 16.98 -21.19 1.07
C LEU A 625 17.96 -21.49 -0.08
N LEU A 626 17.94 -20.68 -1.13
CA LEU A 626 18.80 -20.83 -2.29
C LEU A 626 20.25 -20.44 -1.98
N SER A 627 20.46 -19.49 -1.06
CA SER A 627 21.79 -19.05 -0.64
C SER A 627 22.61 -20.16 0.06
N VAL A 628 21.95 -21.19 0.57
CA VAL A 628 22.65 -22.40 1.08
C VAL A 628 23.53 -23.02 0.00
N LYS A 629 23.03 -23.01 -1.25
CA LYS A 629 23.79 -23.56 -2.41
C LYS A 629 24.61 -22.47 -3.11
N TRP A 630 24.02 -21.27 -3.28
CA TRP A 630 24.63 -20.15 -4.01
C TRP A 630 24.90 -18.98 -3.06
N LYS A 631 26.00 -19.03 -2.35
CA LYS A 631 26.36 -18.06 -1.28
C LYS A 631 26.34 -16.60 -1.74
N ARG A 632 26.59 -16.32 -3.02
CA ARG A 632 26.61 -14.96 -3.59
C ARG A 632 25.21 -14.43 -3.97
N LEU A 633 24.21 -15.31 -4.05
CA LEU A 633 22.88 -14.92 -4.50
C LEU A 633 22.22 -13.90 -3.57
N LEU A 634 22.28 -14.16 -2.26
CA LEU A 634 21.64 -13.27 -1.27
C LEU A 634 22.25 -11.86 -1.25
N PRO A 635 23.59 -11.66 -1.07
CA PRO A 635 24.13 -10.32 -1.09
C PRO A 635 23.88 -9.61 -2.43
N LEU A 636 24.07 -10.29 -3.56
CA LEU A 636 23.83 -9.70 -4.88
C LEU A 636 22.35 -9.25 -5.05
N SER A 637 21.41 -10.06 -4.61
CA SER A 637 19.98 -9.69 -4.68
C SER A 637 19.67 -8.48 -3.82
N LEU A 638 20.23 -8.41 -2.59
CA LEU A 638 20.04 -7.25 -1.72
C LEU A 638 20.69 -5.98 -2.30
N ASP A 639 21.91 -6.10 -2.86
CA ASP A 639 22.61 -4.97 -3.48
C ASP A 639 21.83 -4.42 -4.68
N ILE A 640 21.34 -5.30 -5.57
CA ILE A 640 20.51 -4.89 -6.73
C ILE A 640 19.20 -4.25 -6.26
N THR A 641 18.53 -4.82 -5.27
CA THR A 641 17.28 -4.28 -4.73
C THR A 641 17.51 -2.89 -4.12
N PHE A 642 18.58 -2.73 -3.36
CA PHE A 642 18.95 -1.45 -2.76
C PHE A 642 19.31 -0.40 -3.83
N PHE A 643 20.08 -0.78 -4.85
CA PHE A 643 20.44 0.11 -5.96
C PHE A 643 19.19 0.62 -6.70
N VAL A 644 18.25 -0.29 -7.02
CA VAL A 644 16.98 0.08 -7.64
C VAL A 644 16.16 0.98 -6.71
N PHE A 645 16.13 0.70 -5.40
CA PHE A 645 15.45 1.55 -4.43
C PHE A 645 16.02 2.99 -4.43
N ILE A 646 17.33 3.15 -4.45
CA ILE A 646 17.97 4.48 -4.48
C ILE A 646 17.65 5.24 -5.78
N ILE A 647 17.67 4.56 -6.93
CA ILE A 647 17.35 5.20 -8.23
C ILE A 647 15.91 5.74 -8.23
N PHE A 648 14.98 5.00 -7.66
CA PHE A 648 13.56 5.39 -7.62
C PHE A 648 13.21 6.29 -6.43
N PHE A 649 14.07 6.42 -5.43
CA PHE A 649 13.80 7.16 -4.19
C PHE A 649 13.25 8.60 -4.42
N PRO A 650 13.71 9.39 -5.41
CA PRO A 650 13.16 10.71 -5.65
C PRO A 650 11.64 10.70 -5.88
N ILE A 651 11.14 9.81 -6.76
CA ILE A 651 9.70 9.73 -7.05
C ILE A 651 8.87 8.97 -6.01
N LEU A 652 9.51 8.43 -4.97
CA LEU A 652 8.83 7.85 -3.82
C LEU A 652 8.74 8.85 -2.66
N SER A 653 9.66 9.81 -2.62
CA SER A 653 9.84 10.73 -1.51
C SER A 653 9.37 12.15 -1.80
N GLY A 654 9.01 12.46 -3.05
CA GLY A 654 8.70 13.81 -3.49
C GLY A 654 9.92 14.72 -3.62
N TRP A 655 11.14 14.16 -3.69
CA TRP A 655 12.36 14.96 -3.93
C TRP A 655 12.33 15.49 -5.37
N PRO A 656 12.49 16.80 -5.60
CA PRO A 656 12.48 17.37 -6.94
C PRO A 656 13.57 16.75 -7.82
N VAL A 657 13.18 16.25 -8.98
CA VAL A 657 14.06 15.60 -9.94
C VAL A 657 13.71 16.08 -11.37
N SER A 658 14.68 16.10 -12.29
CA SER A 658 14.42 16.55 -13.65
C SER A 658 13.39 15.65 -14.36
N VAL A 659 12.49 16.27 -15.12
CA VAL A 659 11.48 15.55 -15.94
C VAL A 659 12.17 14.55 -16.88
N TYR A 660 13.35 14.93 -17.43
CA TYR A 660 14.17 14.04 -18.25
C TYR A 660 14.59 12.77 -17.50
N HIS A 661 15.02 12.90 -16.24
CA HIS A 661 15.41 11.73 -15.42
C HIS A 661 14.22 10.79 -15.21
N VAL A 662 13.04 11.32 -14.88
CA VAL A 662 11.82 10.54 -14.72
C VAL A 662 11.44 9.83 -16.00
N GLY A 663 11.36 10.56 -17.11
CA GLY A 663 10.91 10.02 -18.41
C GLY A 663 11.87 9.00 -19.04
N VAL A 664 13.19 9.16 -18.84
CA VAL A 664 14.20 8.30 -19.48
C VAL A 664 14.64 7.14 -18.59
N TYR A 665 14.84 7.37 -17.30
CA TYR A 665 15.45 6.35 -16.43
C TYR A 665 14.45 5.62 -15.54
N LEU A 666 13.28 6.20 -15.22
CA LEU A 666 12.33 5.64 -14.29
C LEU A 666 11.10 5.02 -14.94
N GLN A 667 10.77 5.36 -16.18
CA GLN A 667 9.67 4.74 -16.93
C GLN A 667 10.10 3.42 -17.57
N TRP A 668 10.25 2.35 -16.75
CA TRP A 668 10.67 1.05 -17.25
C TRP A 668 9.61 0.35 -18.09
N LEU A 669 8.33 0.62 -17.84
CA LEU A 669 7.22 0.11 -18.63
C LEU A 669 6.50 1.28 -19.32
N ARG A 670 5.94 1.04 -20.51
CA ARG A 670 5.15 2.06 -21.25
C ARG A 670 3.92 2.55 -20.48
N THR A 671 3.42 1.73 -19.57
CA THR A 671 2.27 2.04 -18.73
C THR A 671 2.64 2.86 -17.50
N TRP A 672 3.92 3.02 -17.21
CA TRP A 672 4.39 3.87 -16.12
C TRP A 672 4.40 5.33 -16.60
N LYS A 673 3.32 6.01 -16.35
CA LYS A 673 3.19 7.43 -16.71
C LYS A 673 3.29 8.24 -15.43
N PHE A 674 4.47 8.79 -15.19
CA PHE A 674 4.75 9.62 -14.02
C PHE A 674 4.64 11.12 -14.31
N VAL A 675 4.87 11.51 -15.57
CA VAL A 675 4.84 12.90 -16.08
C VAL A 675 4.28 12.92 -17.49
#